data_6dfc90e4bafb301f6d607e74611b2cd8
#
_entry.id   6dfc90e4bafb301f6d607e74611b2cd8
#
_cell.length_a   1.000
_cell.length_b   1.000
_cell.length_c   1.000
_cell.angle_alpha   90.00
_cell.angle_beta   90.00
_cell.angle_gamma   90.00
#
_symmetry.space_group_name_H-M   'P 1'
#
loop_
_entity.id
_entity.type
_entity.pdbx_description
1 polymer ?
#
loop_
_entity_poly.entity_id
_entity_poly.type
_entity_poly.pdbx_seq_one_letter_code
_entity_poly.pdbx_strand_id
1 'polypeptide(L)'
;MRLKEKDRRSLDNSVISIPNLRLKTILDTLEDVEEVWYAIDLSAFSSKKTLFDYQKNALENAIKGLYYFYSKCGGNKEEFFENVYKGILPETLPIRNKKLIDLLKEEGFVVDENKLPTYQIINRMGFWMATGSGKTLVIVKLVELLSGLMNLKVIPQKDILFLTHRDDLIGQFKGHVKEFNEGRMPSKIIQLYELKDYEDVKSGLDNPTGIPVFYYRADLFDTEEKEKRVNFRNYLNNGNWYLILDEAHKGDKDESKRQTIFNILCKNGFRFDFSATFTEEIDFITCAYNFNLAEFVKQGYGKHIYVSGENLRSFNRRDDFSQEEKQKILLKIFILLTGIIKAREKVKDRVHYHKPLLLVLVNSVSVDDSDMELFFRGLVNIAKGQIQDSDFQGAKDELIQELKNANFRFENVRLSREFLNLLREITFEDLLESVFNSKSPGTIEVVQIPQNRQELLFKLKSGDKPFALMKIGDITPWLRKKLEGYEIVERFEEENIFAKLNEDEDINILMGSRAFYEGWDSNRPNVIAFINIGMGEDAKKFVLQSIGRGVRIEPFKNIRRRLEILHKNSQIDKETYQQVKDWTTPIESLFVFGTKASNLETILQTLAEQTEEEETLGDLFEINPEVQGKLLLVPEYKESELILRMHPEDKEIAREFLELDDRILVCMFDVHPKVLIKLRNNLDALVHAEHQERKIGIPEAVLKRLFGYFSVKFR
;
A
#
# COMPACT_ATOMS: atom_id res chain seq x y z
N MET A 1 26.96 -8.65 42.44
CA MET A 1 26.76 -7.53 41.53
C MET A 1 25.28 -7.45 41.24
N ARG A 2 24.53 -6.56 41.90
CA ARG A 2 23.05 -6.41 41.78
C ARG A 2 22.75 -5.57 40.54
N LEU A 3 22.19 -6.14 39.51
CA LEU A 3 21.61 -5.39 38.38
C LEU A 3 20.38 -4.64 38.85
N LYS A 4 20.32 -3.36 38.52
CA LYS A 4 19.27 -2.43 38.96
C LYS A 4 17.91 -2.82 38.40
N GLU A 5 16.89 -2.81 39.23
CA GLU A 5 15.47 -3.10 38.96
C GLU A 5 14.84 -2.28 37.81
N LYS A 6 15.55 -1.32 37.24
CA LYS A 6 15.09 -0.51 36.10
C LYS A 6 15.14 -1.21 34.76
N ASP A 7 15.95 -2.26 34.61
CA ASP A 7 16.13 -2.98 33.33
C ASP A 7 15.19 -4.18 33.16
N ARG A 8 14.41 -4.54 34.19
CA ARG A 8 13.38 -5.59 34.10
C ARG A 8 12.00 -5.12 33.61
N ARG A 9 11.73 -3.80 33.54
CA ARG A 9 10.43 -3.28 33.08
C ARG A 9 10.37 -2.97 31.58
N SER A 10 11.43 -3.21 30.81
CA SER A 10 11.48 -2.96 29.37
C SER A 10 11.35 -4.19 28.48
N LEU A 11 11.11 -5.38 29.06
CA LEU A 11 11.05 -6.65 28.31
C LEU A 11 9.67 -7.33 28.33
N ASP A 12 8.68 -6.73 28.97
CA ASP A 12 7.40 -7.44 29.23
C ASP A 12 6.14 -6.69 28.76
N ASN A 13 6.24 -5.81 27.76
CA ASN A 13 5.07 -5.15 27.15
C ASN A 13 5.20 -4.99 25.65
N SER A 14 5.30 -6.09 24.91
CA SER A 14 4.95 -6.13 23.49
C SER A 14 3.95 -7.25 23.21
N VAL A 15 2.87 -7.31 23.95
CA VAL A 15 1.63 -7.82 23.40
C VAL A 15 1.16 -6.74 22.46
N ILE A 16 1.48 -6.88 21.18
CA ILE A 16 0.93 -6.02 20.11
C ILE A 16 -0.56 -6.34 20.10
N SER A 17 -1.36 -5.47 20.70
CA SER A 17 -2.81 -5.59 20.63
C SER A 17 -3.24 -5.38 19.19
N ILE A 18 -3.94 -6.36 18.63
CA ILE A 18 -4.55 -6.25 17.31
C ILE A 18 -5.47 -5.02 17.32
N PRO A 19 -5.33 -4.09 16.35
CA PRO A 19 -6.14 -2.89 16.33
C PRO A 19 -7.62 -3.27 16.20
N ASN A 20 -8.43 -2.74 17.09
CA ASN A 20 -9.87 -2.92 17.03
C ASN A 20 -10.48 -2.08 15.88
N LEU A 21 -10.85 -2.71 14.77
CA LEU A 21 -11.51 -2.06 13.63
C LEU A 21 -13.04 -1.98 13.83
N ARG A 22 -13.45 -1.45 14.97
CA ARG A 22 -14.86 -1.49 15.42
C ARG A 22 -15.86 -0.97 14.41
N LEU A 23 -15.62 0.20 13.82
CA LEU A 23 -16.55 0.76 12.84
C LEU A 23 -16.67 -0.16 11.62
N LYS A 24 -15.55 -0.61 11.04
CA LYS A 24 -15.55 -1.54 9.91
C LYS A 24 -16.38 -2.80 10.21
N THR A 25 -16.17 -3.42 11.37
CA THR A 25 -16.93 -4.63 11.76
C THR A 25 -18.43 -4.38 11.74
N ILE A 26 -18.89 -3.23 12.24
CA ILE A 26 -20.33 -2.88 12.21
C ILE A 26 -20.80 -2.65 10.77
N LEU A 27 -20.03 -1.92 9.96
CA LEU A 27 -20.42 -1.61 8.58
C LEU A 27 -20.46 -2.86 7.69
N ASP A 28 -19.57 -3.83 7.92
CA ASP A 28 -19.55 -5.08 7.17
C ASP A 28 -20.78 -5.95 7.44
N THR A 29 -21.36 -5.85 8.65
CA THR A 29 -22.60 -6.57 9.03
C THR A 29 -23.88 -5.78 8.72
N LEU A 30 -23.77 -4.55 8.22
CA LEU A 30 -24.93 -3.70 7.94
C LEU A 30 -25.53 -4.07 6.57
N GLU A 31 -26.72 -4.68 6.59
CA GLU A 31 -27.44 -5.11 5.38
C GLU A 31 -28.62 -4.19 5.00
N ASP A 32 -29.21 -3.49 5.97
CA ASP A 32 -30.46 -2.73 5.82
C ASP A 32 -30.25 -1.28 5.31
N VAL A 33 -29.37 -1.06 4.33
CA VAL A 33 -29.19 0.27 3.74
C VAL A 33 -30.21 0.48 2.62
N GLU A 34 -30.96 1.57 2.70
CA GLU A 34 -32.02 1.90 1.73
C GLU A 34 -31.42 2.09 0.33
N GLU A 35 -32.13 1.60 -0.72
CA GLU A 35 -31.67 1.64 -2.12
C GLU A 35 -31.32 3.05 -2.60
N VAL A 36 -31.98 4.09 -2.11
CA VAL A 36 -31.72 5.48 -2.47
C VAL A 36 -30.27 5.90 -2.20
N TRP A 37 -29.59 5.28 -1.20
CA TRP A 37 -28.20 5.54 -0.87
C TRP A 37 -27.22 4.99 -1.91
N TYR A 38 -27.65 4.01 -2.71
CA TYR A 38 -26.87 3.42 -3.80
C TYR A 38 -27.24 3.96 -5.20
N ALA A 39 -27.96 5.08 -5.28
CA ALA A 39 -28.38 5.67 -6.54
C ALA A 39 -27.22 6.24 -7.39
N ILE A 40 -26.02 6.37 -6.82
CA ILE A 40 -24.82 6.88 -7.51
C ILE A 40 -24.00 5.71 -8.01
N ASP A 41 -23.69 5.69 -9.32
CA ASP A 41 -22.78 4.68 -9.89
C ASP A 41 -21.36 4.82 -9.32
N LEU A 42 -20.91 3.81 -8.57
CA LEU A 42 -19.58 3.78 -7.98
C LEU A 42 -18.50 3.24 -8.93
N SER A 43 -18.87 2.59 -10.02
CA SER A 43 -17.91 1.89 -10.90
C SER A 43 -17.19 2.83 -11.85
N ALA A 44 -17.89 3.74 -12.50
CA ALA A 44 -17.35 4.65 -13.50
C ALA A 44 -16.58 5.81 -12.86
N PHE A 45 -15.30 5.95 -13.19
CA PHE A 45 -14.50 7.11 -12.78
C PHE A 45 -14.38 8.14 -13.91
N SER A 46 -13.90 7.71 -15.09
CA SER A 46 -13.77 8.54 -16.29
C SER A 46 -14.14 7.71 -17.52
N SER A 47 -14.10 8.33 -18.70
CA SER A 47 -14.30 7.61 -19.97
C SER A 47 -13.26 6.50 -20.21
N LYS A 48 -12.13 6.55 -19.51
CA LYS A 48 -10.98 5.64 -19.70
C LYS A 48 -10.70 4.75 -18.50
N LYS A 49 -11.29 5.03 -17.33
CA LYS A 49 -11.00 4.33 -16.06
C LYS A 49 -12.28 3.94 -15.34
N THR A 50 -12.29 2.70 -14.87
CA THR A 50 -13.23 2.17 -13.88
C THR A 50 -12.51 1.96 -12.55
N LEU A 51 -13.23 2.07 -11.45
CA LEU A 51 -12.68 1.76 -10.14
C LEU A 51 -12.53 0.25 -9.97
N PHE A 52 -11.46 -0.16 -9.29
CA PHE A 52 -11.29 -1.54 -8.84
C PHE A 52 -12.29 -1.89 -7.73
N ASP A 53 -12.55 -3.17 -7.53
CA ASP A 53 -13.55 -3.63 -6.55
C ASP A 53 -13.24 -3.12 -5.14
N TYR A 54 -11.99 -3.19 -4.69
CA TYR A 54 -11.60 -2.65 -3.38
C TYR A 54 -11.82 -1.12 -3.26
N GLN A 55 -11.76 -0.37 -4.37
CA GLN A 55 -12.05 1.07 -4.37
C GLN A 55 -13.56 1.33 -4.27
N LYS A 56 -14.36 0.50 -4.94
CA LYS A 56 -15.83 0.53 -4.80
C LYS A 56 -16.25 0.16 -3.37
N ASN A 57 -15.67 -0.91 -2.81
CA ASN A 57 -15.94 -1.33 -1.43
C ASN A 57 -15.64 -0.22 -0.42
N ALA A 58 -14.56 0.57 -0.64
CA ALA A 58 -14.27 1.73 0.19
C ALA A 58 -15.38 2.77 0.14
N LEU A 59 -15.95 3.03 -1.03
CA LEU A 59 -17.07 3.97 -1.21
C LEU A 59 -18.39 3.40 -0.66
N GLU A 60 -18.62 2.11 -0.80
CA GLU A 60 -19.77 1.43 -0.19
C GLU A 60 -19.72 1.53 1.34
N ASN A 61 -18.54 1.34 1.94
CA ASN A 61 -18.38 1.55 3.38
C ASN A 61 -18.52 3.03 3.77
N ALA A 62 -18.17 3.98 2.89
CA ALA A 62 -18.50 5.39 3.10
C ALA A 62 -20.01 5.63 3.12
N ILE A 63 -20.77 5.03 2.18
CA ILE A 63 -22.22 5.06 2.16
C ILE A 63 -22.80 4.51 3.45
N LYS A 64 -22.40 3.29 3.84
CA LYS A 64 -22.87 2.61 5.06
C LYS A 64 -22.59 3.43 6.32
N GLY A 65 -21.39 4.03 6.42
CA GLY A 65 -21.02 4.88 7.56
C GLY A 65 -21.84 6.17 7.63
N LEU A 66 -22.06 6.84 6.49
CA LEU A 66 -22.92 8.01 6.42
C LEU A 66 -24.40 7.67 6.71
N TYR A 67 -24.89 6.54 6.19
CA TYR A 67 -26.22 6.03 6.49
C TYR A 67 -26.39 5.77 7.98
N TYR A 68 -25.42 5.08 8.60
CA TYR A 68 -25.46 4.81 10.02
C TYR A 68 -25.51 6.10 10.84
N PHE A 69 -24.64 7.07 10.50
CA PHE A 69 -24.57 8.34 11.21
C PHE A 69 -25.81 9.21 10.99
N TYR A 70 -26.22 9.45 9.74
CA TYR A 70 -27.29 10.40 9.42
C TYR A 70 -28.70 9.79 9.48
N SER A 71 -28.87 8.52 9.08
CA SER A 71 -30.20 7.89 9.06
C SER A 71 -30.49 7.14 10.37
N LYS A 72 -29.58 6.26 10.80
CA LYS A 72 -29.82 5.45 12.03
C LYS A 72 -29.69 6.28 13.31
N CYS A 73 -28.71 7.19 13.39
CA CYS A 73 -28.46 8.04 14.58
C CYS A 73 -28.97 9.49 14.39
N GLY A 74 -29.70 9.80 13.33
CA GLY A 74 -30.24 11.15 13.07
C GLY A 74 -29.20 12.27 13.03
N GLY A 75 -27.92 11.96 12.79
CA GLY A 75 -26.80 12.89 12.87
C GLY A 75 -26.37 13.24 14.31
N ASN A 76 -26.88 12.52 15.32
CA ASN A 76 -26.56 12.74 16.72
C ASN A 76 -25.25 12.01 17.09
N LYS A 77 -24.24 12.76 17.50
CA LYS A 77 -22.92 12.24 17.85
C LYS A 77 -22.91 11.41 19.14
N GLU A 78 -23.75 11.78 20.13
CA GLU A 78 -23.87 11.01 21.38
C GLU A 78 -24.46 9.65 21.08
N GLU A 79 -25.54 9.59 20.31
CA GLU A 79 -26.17 8.35 19.91
C GLU A 79 -25.24 7.48 19.05
N PHE A 80 -24.46 8.11 18.14
CA PHE A 80 -23.47 7.42 17.35
C PHE A 80 -22.35 6.83 18.24
N PHE A 81 -21.89 7.59 19.24
CA PHE A 81 -20.92 7.10 20.22
C PHE A 81 -21.46 5.95 21.05
N GLU A 82 -22.67 6.08 21.60
CA GLU A 82 -23.31 5.05 22.40
C GLU A 82 -23.49 3.74 21.64
N ASN A 83 -23.95 3.81 20.38
CA ASN A 83 -24.25 2.63 19.58
C ASN A 83 -23.00 1.93 19.03
N VAL A 84 -21.94 2.70 18.73
CA VAL A 84 -20.77 2.16 18.01
C VAL A 84 -19.56 1.97 18.93
N TYR A 85 -19.29 2.93 19.83
CA TYR A 85 -17.99 3.05 20.49
C TYR A 85 -18.01 2.90 22.01
N LYS A 86 -19.19 2.86 22.62
CA LYS A 86 -19.31 2.71 24.08
C LYS A 86 -18.64 1.43 24.58
N GLY A 87 -17.83 1.57 25.62
CA GLY A 87 -17.06 0.44 26.19
C GLY A 87 -15.81 0.07 25.41
N ILE A 88 -15.54 0.73 24.28
CA ILE A 88 -14.35 0.52 23.43
C ILE A 88 -13.47 1.77 23.48
N LEU A 89 -14.05 2.95 23.17
CA LEU A 89 -13.37 4.22 23.37
C LEU A 89 -13.66 4.77 24.79
N PRO A 90 -12.71 5.48 25.39
CA PRO A 90 -12.96 6.18 26.64
C PRO A 90 -14.02 7.26 26.44
N GLU A 91 -14.90 7.45 27.41
CA GLU A 91 -15.95 8.48 27.36
C GLU A 91 -15.37 9.90 27.22
N THR A 92 -14.17 10.11 27.76
CA THR A 92 -13.48 11.39 27.72
C THR A 92 -12.01 11.23 27.39
N LEU A 93 -11.46 12.17 26.61
CA LEU A 93 -10.05 12.23 26.22
C LEU A 93 -9.32 13.33 27.03
N PRO A 94 -8.19 13.03 27.69
CA PRO A 94 -7.43 14.02 28.44
C PRO A 94 -6.67 14.97 27.51
N ILE A 95 -6.78 16.27 27.75
CA ILE A 95 -6.02 17.31 27.02
C ILE A 95 -4.99 17.92 27.96
N ARG A 96 -3.72 17.80 27.63
CA ARG A 96 -2.61 18.32 28.46
C ARG A 96 -2.26 19.78 28.16
N ASN A 97 -2.56 20.26 26.97
CA ASN A 97 -2.16 21.57 26.48
C ASN A 97 -3.26 22.60 26.78
N LYS A 98 -3.00 23.52 27.70
CA LYS A 98 -3.95 24.58 28.12
C LYS A 98 -4.43 25.43 26.93
N LYS A 99 -3.54 25.79 25.99
CA LYS A 99 -3.93 26.56 24.80
C LYS A 99 -4.95 25.87 23.93
N LEU A 100 -4.87 24.51 23.84
CA LEU A 100 -5.86 23.73 23.09
C LEU A 100 -7.19 23.63 23.81
N ILE A 101 -7.17 23.60 25.15
CA ILE A 101 -8.37 23.64 25.97
C ILE A 101 -9.09 24.97 25.75
N ASP A 102 -8.35 26.09 25.86
CA ASP A 102 -8.91 27.43 25.69
C ASP A 102 -9.49 27.56 24.25
N LEU A 103 -8.75 27.10 23.23
CA LEU A 103 -9.21 27.09 21.84
C LEU A 103 -10.51 26.29 21.64
N LEU A 104 -10.59 25.08 22.19
CA LEU A 104 -11.80 24.26 22.09
C LEU A 104 -13.01 24.91 22.78
N LYS A 105 -12.80 25.52 23.95
CA LYS A 105 -13.86 26.24 24.67
C LYS A 105 -14.34 27.47 23.93
N GLU A 106 -13.42 28.24 23.33
CA GLU A 106 -13.74 29.40 22.49
C GLU A 106 -14.63 29.00 21.30
N GLU A 107 -14.33 27.84 20.70
CA GLU A 107 -15.10 27.30 19.56
C GLU A 107 -16.33 26.45 19.99
N GLY A 108 -16.70 26.55 21.27
CA GLY A 108 -17.93 25.97 21.82
C GLY A 108 -17.92 24.45 22.00
N PHE A 109 -16.75 23.84 22.25
CA PHE A 109 -16.67 22.47 22.74
C PHE A 109 -16.82 22.44 24.27
N VAL A 110 -17.48 21.42 24.76
CA VAL A 110 -17.56 21.18 26.20
C VAL A 110 -16.26 20.52 26.64
N VAL A 111 -15.51 21.19 27.50
CA VAL A 111 -14.27 20.64 28.12
C VAL A 111 -14.37 20.84 29.64
N ASP A 112 -14.41 19.72 30.35
CA ASP A 112 -14.47 19.68 31.79
C ASP A 112 -13.22 19.02 32.39
N GLU A 113 -12.67 19.61 33.46
CA GLU A 113 -11.46 19.12 34.15
C GLU A 113 -10.29 18.72 33.19
N ASN A 114 -10.09 19.47 32.09
CA ASN A 114 -9.12 19.19 31.03
C ASN A 114 -9.43 17.91 30.26
N LYS A 115 -10.68 17.45 30.23
CA LYS A 115 -11.16 16.30 29.48
C LYS A 115 -12.19 16.73 28.45
N LEU A 116 -12.05 16.22 27.23
CA LEU A 116 -12.99 16.42 26.12
C LEU A 116 -13.87 15.15 26.01
N PRO A 117 -15.21 15.25 26.08
CA PRO A 117 -16.07 14.14 25.76
C PRO A 117 -15.81 13.59 24.34
N THR A 118 -15.54 12.30 24.25
CA THR A 118 -15.13 11.65 22.99
C THR A 118 -16.17 11.78 21.90
N TYR A 119 -17.45 11.75 22.26
CA TYR A 119 -18.56 11.91 21.30
C TYR A 119 -18.46 13.20 20.49
N GLN A 120 -17.87 14.28 21.01
CA GLN A 120 -17.82 15.55 20.29
C GLN A 120 -16.96 15.51 19.01
N ILE A 121 -16.05 14.52 18.89
CA ILE A 121 -15.11 14.39 17.77
C ILE A 121 -15.26 13.11 16.99
N ILE A 122 -16.34 12.35 17.22
CA ILE A 122 -16.51 11.01 16.65
C ILE A 122 -17.17 10.99 15.27
N ASN A 123 -17.66 12.12 14.77
CA ASN A 123 -18.23 12.29 13.44
C ASN A 123 -17.13 12.17 12.35
N ARG A 124 -16.49 11.02 12.33
CA ARG A 124 -15.36 10.72 11.43
C ARG A 124 -15.37 9.25 11.00
N MET A 125 -14.74 9.00 9.85
CA MET A 125 -14.42 7.64 9.42
C MET A 125 -13.05 7.60 8.74
N GLY A 126 -12.30 6.55 9.02
CA GLY A 126 -10.99 6.29 8.45
C GLY A 126 -11.03 5.34 7.26
N PHE A 127 -10.17 5.57 6.29
CA PHE A 127 -9.91 4.70 5.14
C PHE A 127 -8.43 4.32 5.15
N TRP A 128 -8.14 3.12 5.64
CA TRP A 128 -6.79 2.61 5.70
C TRP A 128 -6.45 1.91 4.40
N MET A 129 -5.83 2.62 3.48
CA MET A 129 -5.55 2.13 2.13
C MET A 129 -4.06 2.22 1.82
N ALA A 130 -3.50 1.16 1.25
CA ALA A 130 -2.08 1.09 0.90
C ALA A 130 -1.62 2.25 0.01
N THR A 131 -0.35 2.62 0.10
CA THR A 131 0.25 3.54 -0.87
C THR A 131 0.20 2.89 -2.25
N GLY A 132 -0.26 3.64 -3.26
CA GLY A 132 -0.42 3.11 -4.62
C GLY A 132 -1.76 2.42 -4.90
N SER A 133 -2.64 2.26 -3.90
CA SER A 133 -4.00 1.72 -4.10
C SER A 133 -4.96 2.70 -4.82
N GLY A 134 -4.50 3.90 -5.16
CA GLY A 134 -5.34 4.91 -5.81
C GLY A 134 -6.31 5.62 -4.86
N LYS A 135 -5.89 5.88 -3.61
CA LYS A 135 -6.64 6.69 -2.63
C LYS A 135 -7.25 7.94 -3.23
N THR A 136 -6.47 8.68 -4.02
CA THR A 136 -6.92 9.94 -4.63
C THR A 136 -8.09 9.75 -5.60
N LEU A 137 -8.18 8.61 -6.30
CA LEU A 137 -9.34 8.28 -7.14
C LEU A 137 -10.59 8.07 -6.28
N VAL A 138 -10.44 7.35 -5.15
CA VAL A 138 -11.53 7.16 -4.18
C VAL A 138 -11.97 8.50 -3.61
N ILE A 139 -11.04 9.39 -3.26
CA ILE A 139 -11.34 10.75 -2.75
C ILE A 139 -12.14 11.56 -3.78
N VAL A 140 -11.73 11.57 -5.05
CA VAL A 140 -12.46 12.29 -6.10
C VAL A 140 -13.86 11.70 -6.29
N LYS A 141 -14.00 10.39 -6.25
CA LYS A 141 -15.31 9.73 -6.36
C LYS A 141 -16.18 9.94 -5.11
N LEU A 142 -15.57 10.03 -3.93
CA LEU A 142 -16.26 10.40 -2.69
C LEU A 142 -16.87 11.81 -2.77
N VAL A 143 -16.22 12.77 -3.44
CA VAL A 143 -16.79 14.09 -3.70
C VAL A 143 -18.07 13.98 -4.53
N GLU A 144 -18.07 13.20 -5.61
CA GLU A 144 -19.28 12.94 -6.42
C GLU A 144 -20.38 12.29 -5.57
N LEU A 145 -20.01 11.30 -4.78
CA LEU A 145 -20.91 10.59 -3.86
C LEU A 145 -21.56 11.56 -2.86
N LEU A 146 -20.79 12.38 -2.17
CA LEU A 146 -21.30 13.36 -1.21
C LEU A 146 -22.25 14.33 -1.88
N SER A 147 -21.89 14.88 -3.05
CA SER A 147 -22.76 15.78 -3.81
C SER A 147 -24.06 15.09 -4.23
N GLY A 148 -24.00 13.85 -4.68
CA GLY A 148 -25.18 13.05 -5.03
C GLY A 148 -26.11 12.82 -3.84
N LEU A 149 -25.58 12.39 -2.70
CA LEU A 149 -26.35 12.16 -1.47
C LEU A 149 -26.95 13.46 -0.91
N MET A 150 -26.24 14.58 -1.01
CA MET A 150 -26.78 15.92 -0.69
C MET A 150 -27.96 16.29 -1.60
N ASN A 151 -27.84 16.05 -2.92
CA ASN A 151 -28.92 16.34 -3.88
C ASN A 151 -30.15 15.45 -3.66
N LEU A 152 -29.96 14.20 -3.23
CA LEU A 152 -31.02 13.29 -2.81
C LEU A 152 -31.62 13.65 -1.43
N LYS A 153 -31.03 14.63 -0.73
CA LYS A 153 -31.43 15.08 0.61
C LYS A 153 -31.38 14.00 1.69
N VAL A 154 -30.58 12.95 1.49
CA VAL A 154 -30.35 11.91 2.48
C VAL A 154 -29.24 12.27 3.48
N ILE A 155 -28.40 13.24 3.11
CA ILE A 155 -27.44 13.89 4.03
C ILE A 155 -27.60 15.42 3.96
N PRO A 156 -27.23 16.17 5.02
CA PRO A 156 -27.30 17.62 5.03
C PRO A 156 -26.43 18.28 3.96
N GLN A 157 -26.90 19.41 3.41
CA GLN A 157 -26.11 20.25 2.50
C GLN A 157 -24.98 20.92 3.27
N LYS A 158 -23.73 20.64 2.87
CA LYS A 158 -22.51 21.20 3.47
C LYS A 158 -21.46 21.41 2.39
N ASP A 159 -20.49 22.27 2.68
CA ASP A 159 -19.38 22.48 1.77
C ASP A 159 -18.32 21.37 1.92
N ILE A 160 -17.60 21.11 0.84
CA ILE A 160 -16.56 20.08 0.80
C ILE A 160 -15.18 20.74 0.85
N LEU A 161 -14.36 20.35 1.83
CA LEU A 161 -12.99 20.82 1.99
C LEU A 161 -12.02 19.66 1.90
N PHE A 162 -11.12 19.68 0.92
CA PHE A 162 -10.01 18.75 0.77
C PHE A 162 -8.72 19.34 1.33
N LEU A 163 -8.10 18.64 2.27
CA LEU A 163 -6.84 19.03 2.88
C LEU A 163 -5.79 17.97 2.69
N THR A 164 -4.59 18.40 2.37
CA THR A 164 -3.38 17.57 2.37
C THR A 164 -2.18 18.42 2.83
N HIS A 165 -1.04 17.80 3.09
CA HIS A 165 0.11 18.50 3.68
C HIS A 165 1.16 18.96 2.65
N ARG A 166 0.97 18.70 1.32
CA ARG A 166 1.96 18.99 0.28
C ARG A 166 1.33 19.44 -1.03
N ASP A 167 2.06 20.32 -1.73
CA ASP A 167 1.61 20.86 -3.02
C ASP A 167 1.59 19.83 -4.14
N ASP A 168 2.51 18.84 -4.12
CA ASP A 168 2.52 17.76 -5.10
C ASP A 168 1.28 16.86 -4.99
N LEU A 169 0.77 16.60 -3.79
CA LEU A 169 -0.48 15.87 -3.58
C LEU A 169 -1.70 16.69 -4.05
N ILE A 170 -1.68 18.01 -3.84
CA ILE A 170 -2.69 18.92 -4.44
C ILE A 170 -2.62 18.83 -5.97
N GLY A 171 -1.41 18.83 -6.55
CA GLY A 171 -1.21 18.66 -7.99
C GLY A 171 -1.78 17.34 -8.51
N GLN A 172 -1.54 16.23 -7.83
CA GLN A 172 -2.10 14.92 -8.16
C GLN A 172 -3.64 14.93 -8.07
N PHE A 173 -4.20 15.50 -7.01
CA PHE A 173 -5.65 15.62 -6.85
C PHE A 173 -6.27 16.41 -8.01
N LYS A 174 -5.70 17.58 -8.36
CA LYS A 174 -6.13 18.39 -9.52
C LYS A 174 -6.07 17.61 -10.82
N GLY A 175 -5.00 16.81 -11.03
CA GLY A 175 -4.85 15.96 -12.22
C GLY A 175 -5.97 14.92 -12.32
N HIS A 176 -6.30 14.24 -11.23
CA HIS A 176 -7.40 13.27 -11.20
C HIS A 176 -8.78 13.91 -11.34
N VAL A 177 -9.00 15.10 -10.77
CA VAL A 177 -10.25 15.87 -10.99
C VAL A 177 -10.39 16.27 -12.44
N LYS A 178 -9.32 16.70 -13.10
CA LYS A 178 -9.34 17.02 -14.54
C LYS A 178 -9.75 15.80 -15.36
N GLU A 179 -9.15 14.64 -15.10
CA GLU A 179 -9.50 13.39 -15.78
C GLU A 179 -10.95 12.98 -15.49
N PHE A 180 -11.41 13.11 -14.24
CA PHE A 180 -12.78 12.82 -13.84
C PHE A 180 -13.79 13.68 -14.58
N ASN A 181 -13.47 14.96 -14.82
CA ASN A 181 -14.34 15.93 -15.47
C ASN A 181 -14.44 15.73 -17.00
N GLU A 182 -13.52 14.99 -17.63
CA GLU A 182 -13.51 14.76 -19.08
C GLU A 182 -14.85 14.16 -19.57
N GLY A 183 -15.56 14.89 -20.44
CA GLY A 183 -16.81 14.46 -21.05
C GLY A 183 -18.05 14.52 -20.14
N ARG A 184 -17.96 15.07 -18.94
CA ARG A 184 -19.10 15.23 -18.02
C ARG A 184 -19.88 16.51 -18.29
N MET A 185 -21.16 16.47 -17.94
CA MET A 185 -22.02 17.68 -18.01
C MET A 185 -21.54 18.74 -17.00
N PRO A 186 -21.73 20.04 -17.27
CA PRO A 186 -21.31 21.12 -16.37
C PRO A 186 -21.80 20.98 -14.93
N SER A 187 -23.00 20.49 -14.71
CA SER A 187 -23.57 20.28 -13.36
C SER A 187 -22.93 19.09 -12.57
N LYS A 188 -22.17 18.25 -13.26
CA LYS A 188 -21.51 17.05 -12.68
C LYS A 188 -19.99 17.16 -12.60
N ILE A 189 -19.41 18.27 -13.08
CA ILE A 189 -17.97 18.50 -12.97
C ILE A 189 -17.62 18.97 -11.56
N ILE A 190 -16.43 18.58 -11.08
CA ILE A 190 -15.87 19.09 -9.84
C ILE A 190 -15.12 20.38 -10.15
N GLN A 191 -15.50 21.47 -9.49
CA GLN A 191 -14.84 22.77 -9.59
C GLN A 191 -13.98 23.02 -8.36
N LEU A 192 -12.68 23.20 -8.58
CA LEU A 192 -11.70 23.34 -7.51
C LEU A 192 -11.39 24.81 -7.24
N TYR A 193 -11.56 25.22 -6.01
CA TYR A 193 -11.25 26.55 -5.51
C TYR A 193 -10.20 26.48 -4.41
N GLU A 194 -9.23 27.39 -4.40
CA GLU A 194 -8.40 27.52 -3.22
C GLU A 194 -9.24 28.01 -2.03
N LEU A 195 -8.96 27.52 -0.83
CA LEU A 195 -9.74 27.90 0.36
C LEU A 195 -9.78 29.43 0.56
N LYS A 196 -8.75 30.14 0.11
CA LYS A 196 -8.69 31.61 0.20
C LYS A 196 -9.80 32.30 -0.59
N ASP A 197 -10.32 31.68 -1.63
CA ASP A 197 -11.38 32.21 -2.49
C ASP A 197 -12.78 31.89 -1.92
N TYR A 198 -12.86 31.34 -0.70
CA TYR A 198 -14.11 30.85 -0.12
C TYR A 198 -15.22 31.91 -0.07
N GLU A 199 -14.90 33.10 0.45
CA GLU A 199 -15.87 34.19 0.58
C GLU A 199 -16.36 34.69 -0.78
N ASP A 200 -15.51 34.79 -1.80
CA ASP A 200 -15.85 35.22 -3.15
C ASP A 200 -16.80 34.23 -3.82
N VAL A 201 -16.52 32.94 -3.70
CA VAL A 201 -17.39 31.86 -4.20
C VAL A 201 -18.75 31.87 -3.49
N LYS A 202 -18.75 32.06 -2.16
CA LYS A 202 -20.02 32.11 -1.38
C LYS A 202 -20.84 33.35 -1.57
N SER A 203 -20.23 34.51 -1.83
CA SER A 203 -20.93 35.75 -2.11
C SER A 203 -21.57 35.75 -3.50
N GLY A 204 -21.34 34.74 -4.34
CA GLY A 204 -21.90 34.61 -5.68
C GLY A 204 -21.14 35.41 -6.74
N LEU A 205 -19.98 35.96 -6.42
CA LEU A 205 -19.07 36.57 -7.40
C LEU A 205 -18.60 35.53 -8.42
N ASP A 206 -18.33 34.30 -7.93
CA ASP A 206 -18.09 33.10 -8.73
C ASP A 206 -19.24 32.11 -8.53
N ASN A 207 -20.18 32.04 -9.45
CA ASN A 207 -21.35 31.16 -9.33
C ASN A 207 -20.99 29.73 -9.86
N PRO A 208 -20.67 28.75 -9.02
CA PRO A 208 -20.27 27.44 -9.50
C PRO A 208 -21.43 26.74 -10.20
N THR A 209 -21.19 26.27 -11.42
CA THR A 209 -22.17 25.50 -12.20
C THR A 209 -22.08 23.99 -11.88
N GLY A 210 -21.00 23.53 -11.23
CA GLY A 210 -20.72 22.15 -10.88
C GLY A 210 -20.67 21.93 -9.36
N ILE A 211 -19.87 20.96 -8.94
CA ILE A 211 -19.66 20.59 -7.54
C ILE A 211 -18.48 21.42 -6.99
N PRO A 212 -18.70 22.43 -6.15
CA PRO A 212 -17.62 23.22 -5.60
C PRO A 212 -16.87 22.42 -4.53
N VAL A 213 -15.53 22.39 -4.65
CA VAL A 213 -14.63 21.77 -3.67
C VAL A 213 -13.51 22.74 -3.35
N PHE A 214 -13.39 23.07 -2.09
CA PHE A 214 -12.29 23.89 -1.60
C PHE A 214 -11.11 23.01 -1.25
N TYR A 215 -9.90 23.45 -1.57
CA TYR A 215 -8.68 22.72 -1.23
C TYR A 215 -7.65 23.63 -0.58
N TYR A 216 -6.86 23.06 0.33
CA TYR A 216 -5.76 23.77 0.98
C TYR A 216 -4.69 22.83 1.55
N ARG A 217 -3.56 23.42 1.98
CA ARG A 217 -2.52 22.72 2.71
C ARG A 217 -2.81 22.73 4.20
N ALA A 218 -2.94 21.54 4.78
CA ALA A 218 -3.24 21.34 6.21
C ALA A 218 -2.16 21.90 7.15
N ASP A 219 -0.89 21.92 6.74
CA ASP A 219 0.25 22.41 7.52
C ASP A 219 0.33 23.94 7.58
N LEU A 220 -0.43 24.64 6.74
CA LEU A 220 -0.49 26.10 6.70
C LEU A 220 -1.60 26.70 7.56
N PHE A 221 -2.42 25.90 8.23
CA PHE A 221 -3.38 26.40 9.21
C PHE A 221 -2.70 26.82 10.51
N ASP A 222 -3.07 27.98 11.01
CA ASP A 222 -2.64 28.49 12.30
C ASP A 222 -3.80 29.22 13.01
N THR A 223 -3.61 29.63 14.24
CA THR A 223 -4.51 30.51 15.01
C THR A 223 -4.28 31.99 14.73
N GLU A 224 -3.17 32.31 14.06
CA GLU A 224 -2.77 33.68 13.68
C GLU A 224 -2.42 33.69 12.19
N GLU A 225 -2.73 34.81 11.53
CA GLU A 225 -2.32 35.01 10.15
C GLU A 225 -0.85 35.40 10.07
N LYS A 226 -0.08 34.71 9.21
CA LYS A 226 1.34 34.96 8.92
C LYS A 226 1.56 34.89 7.43
N GLU A 227 2.68 35.41 6.95
CA GLU A 227 2.98 35.52 5.51
C GLU A 227 2.65 34.25 4.67
N LYS A 228 2.77 33.06 5.25
CA LYS A 228 2.47 31.77 4.58
C LYS A 228 1.41 30.93 5.29
N ARG A 229 0.86 31.38 6.41
CA ARG A 229 -0.11 30.64 7.21
C ARG A 229 -1.42 31.41 7.29
N VAL A 230 -2.53 30.71 7.19
CA VAL A 230 -3.87 31.29 7.28
C VAL A 230 -4.48 31.02 8.66
N ASN A 231 -5.21 32.00 9.16
CA ASN A 231 -6.02 31.78 10.34
C ASN A 231 -7.24 30.94 9.99
N PHE A 232 -7.32 29.73 10.53
CA PHE A 232 -8.41 28.79 10.24
C PHE A 232 -9.78 29.35 10.61
N ARG A 233 -9.86 30.31 11.54
CA ARG A 233 -11.11 30.93 11.98
C ARG A 233 -11.82 31.69 10.85
N ASN A 234 -11.08 32.18 9.85
CA ASN A 234 -11.67 32.80 8.68
C ASN A 234 -12.48 31.82 7.81
N TYR A 235 -12.31 30.52 8.04
CA TYR A 235 -12.91 29.45 7.25
C TYR A 235 -13.71 28.45 8.08
N LEU A 236 -14.20 28.86 9.24
CA LEU A 236 -14.96 27.98 10.15
C LEU A 236 -16.23 27.41 9.51
N ASN A 237 -16.93 28.19 8.67
CA ASN A 237 -18.20 27.79 8.10
C ASN A 237 -19.18 27.21 9.15
N ASN A 238 -19.18 27.76 10.35
CA ASN A 238 -19.90 27.23 11.51
C ASN A 238 -19.62 25.72 11.79
N GLY A 239 -18.47 25.19 11.40
CA GLY A 239 -18.14 23.79 11.53
C GLY A 239 -18.86 22.86 10.52
N ASN A 240 -19.42 23.41 9.46
CA ASN A 240 -20.24 22.67 8.48
C ASN A 240 -19.44 22.16 7.26
N TRP A 241 -18.26 21.61 7.47
CA TRP A 241 -17.48 21.03 6.41
C TRP A 241 -17.66 19.52 6.31
N TYR A 242 -17.81 18.99 5.10
CA TYR A 242 -17.37 17.64 4.78
C TYR A 242 -15.86 17.71 4.53
N LEU A 243 -15.11 17.32 5.56
CA LEU A 243 -13.66 17.48 5.58
C LEU A 243 -13.00 16.18 5.11
N ILE A 244 -12.26 16.22 4.01
CA ILE A 244 -11.52 15.09 3.47
C ILE A 244 -10.04 15.35 3.69
N LEU A 245 -9.38 14.47 4.47
CA LEU A 245 -7.95 14.55 4.77
C LEU A 245 -7.20 13.45 4.01
N ASP A 246 -6.28 13.83 3.13
CA ASP A 246 -5.33 12.89 2.53
C ASP A 246 -4.02 12.90 3.31
N GLU A 247 -3.48 11.72 3.58
CA GLU A 247 -2.35 11.47 4.48
C GLU A 247 -2.63 12.01 5.91
N ALA A 248 -3.79 11.67 6.46
CA ALA A 248 -4.31 12.16 7.74
C ALA A 248 -3.38 11.91 8.95
N HIS A 249 -2.45 10.95 8.83
CA HIS A 249 -1.49 10.56 9.87
C HIS A 249 -0.27 11.49 9.99
N LYS A 250 -0.07 12.45 9.08
CA LYS A 250 1.09 13.35 9.14
C LYS A 250 0.86 14.48 10.12
N GLY A 251 1.58 14.43 11.23
CA GLY A 251 1.70 15.50 12.21
C GLY A 251 3.08 15.49 12.84
N ASP A 252 3.71 16.67 12.90
CA ASP A 252 4.87 16.95 13.76
C ASP A 252 4.43 17.17 15.22
N LYS A 253 5.31 17.70 16.06
CA LYS A 253 5.00 18.09 17.46
C LYS A 253 3.76 18.99 17.63
N ASP A 254 3.28 19.60 16.53
CA ASP A 254 2.01 20.35 16.43
C ASP A 254 0.79 19.48 16.04
N GLU A 255 0.91 18.16 16.03
CA GLU A 255 -0.16 17.24 15.58
C GLU A 255 -1.46 17.44 16.37
N SER A 256 -1.37 17.55 17.69
CA SER A 256 -2.53 17.79 18.54
C SER A 256 -3.25 19.11 18.20
N LYS A 257 -2.52 20.15 17.80
CA LYS A 257 -3.10 21.42 17.37
C LYS A 257 -3.84 21.28 16.06
N ARG A 258 -3.27 20.61 15.07
CA ARG A 258 -3.91 20.38 13.75
C ARG A 258 -5.16 19.52 13.90
N GLN A 259 -5.08 18.41 14.63
CA GLN A 259 -6.25 17.56 14.91
C GLN A 259 -7.36 18.37 15.59
N THR A 260 -7.03 19.27 16.51
CA THR A 260 -7.99 20.18 17.15
C THR A 260 -8.64 21.09 16.11
N ILE A 261 -7.86 21.71 15.22
CA ILE A 261 -8.38 22.55 14.12
C ILE A 261 -9.32 21.75 13.21
N PHE A 262 -8.95 20.53 12.82
CA PHE A 262 -9.80 19.68 11.98
C PHE A 262 -11.12 19.35 12.67
N ASN A 263 -11.09 19.02 13.95
CA ASN A 263 -12.32 18.77 14.73
C ASN A 263 -13.21 20.01 14.83
N ILE A 264 -12.61 21.21 14.95
CA ILE A 264 -13.36 22.47 14.93
C ILE A 264 -14.01 22.72 13.57
N LEU A 265 -13.26 22.58 12.47
CA LEU A 265 -13.77 22.79 11.11
C LEU A 265 -14.94 21.86 10.76
N CYS A 266 -14.93 20.62 11.25
CA CYS A 266 -16.01 19.66 11.03
C CYS A 266 -16.93 19.45 12.24
N LYS A 267 -16.98 20.39 13.20
CA LYS A 267 -17.78 20.27 14.41
C LYS A 267 -19.24 19.86 14.13
N ASN A 268 -19.86 20.47 13.14
CA ASN A 268 -21.23 20.18 12.70
C ASN A 268 -21.26 19.43 11.36
N GLY A 269 -20.09 19.06 10.84
CA GLY A 269 -19.89 18.36 9.58
C GLY A 269 -19.59 16.87 9.75
N PHE A 270 -18.77 16.34 8.85
CA PHE A 270 -18.26 14.98 8.94
C PHE A 270 -16.85 14.90 8.35
N ARG A 271 -16.00 14.05 8.90
CA ARG A 271 -14.59 13.96 8.53
C ARG A 271 -14.26 12.58 7.92
N PHE A 272 -13.49 12.61 6.84
CA PHE A 272 -13.02 11.43 6.12
C PHE A 272 -11.49 11.42 6.13
N ASP A 273 -10.89 10.46 6.80
CA ASP A 273 -9.44 10.35 7.01
C ASP A 273 -8.84 9.26 6.14
N PHE A 274 -8.09 9.63 5.12
CA PHE A 274 -7.37 8.69 4.25
C PHE A 274 -5.92 8.58 4.66
N SER A 275 -5.43 7.36 4.87
CA SER A 275 -4.04 7.10 5.24
C SER A 275 -3.58 5.72 4.77
N ALA A 276 -2.28 5.61 4.47
CA ALA A 276 -1.63 4.30 4.31
C ALA A 276 -1.09 3.74 5.63
N THR A 277 -0.96 4.61 6.65
CA THR A 277 -0.32 4.27 7.92
C THR A 277 -1.03 4.97 9.06
N PHE A 278 -2.08 4.38 9.62
CA PHE A 278 -2.65 4.81 10.88
C PHE A 278 -1.74 4.44 12.05
N THR A 279 -1.73 5.24 13.12
CA THR A 279 -0.88 5.03 14.28
C THR A 279 -1.63 5.21 15.61
N GLU A 280 -2.71 5.99 15.62
CA GLU A 280 -3.47 6.27 16.83
C GLU A 280 -4.62 5.26 16.98
N GLU A 281 -4.89 4.86 18.22
CA GLU A 281 -5.98 3.90 18.52
C GLU A 281 -7.33 4.36 17.98
N ILE A 282 -7.64 5.64 18.11
CA ILE A 282 -8.90 6.22 17.60
C ILE A 282 -9.02 6.08 16.08
N ASP A 283 -7.92 6.13 15.33
CA ASP A 283 -7.94 5.98 13.86
C ASP A 283 -8.32 4.56 13.46
N PHE A 284 -7.83 3.55 14.19
CA PHE A 284 -8.19 2.16 13.97
C PHE A 284 -9.65 1.88 14.34
N ILE A 285 -10.09 2.36 15.50
CA ILE A 285 -11.46 2.13 16.00
C ILE A 285 -12.49 2.80 15.08
N THR A 286 -12.18 3.99 14.52
CA THR A 286 -13.05 4.71 13.58
C THR A 286 -12.78 4.36 12.12
N CYS A 287 -11.95 3.36 11.83
CA CYS A 287 -11.68 2.91 10.48
C CYS A 287 -12.93 2.22 9.90
N ALA A 288 -13.45 2.79 8.79
CA ALA A 288 -14.58 2.25 8.05
C ALA A 288 -14.15 1.22 7.01
N TYR A 289 -12.94 1.34 6.48
CA TYR A 289 -12.43 0.46 5.44
C TYR A 289 -10.93 0.21 5.59
N ASN A 290 -10.54 -1.08 5.60
CA ASN A 290 -9.16 -1.51 5.69
C ASN A 290 -8.74 -2.25 4.41
N PHE A 291 -7.86 -1.63 3.66
CA PHE A 291 -7.15 -2.20 2.52
C PHE A 291 -5.66 -1.83 2.61
N ASN A 292 -5.05 -2.22 3.72
CA ASN A 292 -3.65 -1.91 4.02
C ASN A 292 -2.68 -2.66 3.08
N LEU A 293 -1.38 -2.49 3.31
CA LEU A 293 -0.36 -3.08 2.44
C LEU A 293 -0.44 -4.62 2.38
N ALA A 294 -0.78 -5.29 3.49
CA ALA A 294 -0.89 -6.74 3.51
C ALA A 294 -2.07 -7.22 2.64
N GLU A 295 -3.25 -6.59 2.77
CA GLU A 295 -4.40 -6.87 1.92
C GLU A 295 -4.14 -6.56 0.44
N PHE A 296 -3.47 -5.44 0.17
CA PHE A 296 -3.09 -5.06 -1.19
C PHE A 296 -2.21 -6.12 -1.86
N VAL A 297 -1.25 -6.67 -1.11
CA VAL A 297 -0.38 -7.76 -1.60
C VAL A 297 -1.15 -9.07 -1.71
N LYS A 298 -1.86 -9.51 -0.66
CA LYS A 298 -2.63 -10.77 -0.65
C LYS A 298 -3.62 -10.87 -1.81
N GLN A 299 -4.31 -9.77 -2.15
CA GLN A 299 -5.25 -9.74 -3.25
C GLN A 299 -4.61 -9.58 -4.64
N GLY A 300 -3.28 -9.58 -4.71
CA GLY A 300 -2.52 -9.59 -5.95
C GLY A 300 -2.41 -8.25 -6.67
N TYR A 301 -2.76 -7.13 -6.04
CA TYR A 301 -2.57 -5.80 -6.59
C TYR A 301 -1.15 -5.26 -6.41
N GLY A 302 -0.39 -5.88 -5.52
CA GLY A 302 1.01 -5.58 -5.26
C GLY A 302 1.95 -6.73 -5.53
N LYS A 303 3.24 -6.43 -5.70
CA LYS A 303 4.33 -7.41 -5.78
C LYS A 303 4.40 -8.20 -4.46
N HIS A 304 4.83 -9.45 -4.54
CA HIS A 304 5.25 -10.23 -3.37
C HIS A 304 6.36 -9.51 -2.62
N ILE A 305 6.39 -9.60 -1.30
CA ILE A 305 7.44 -8.95 -0.49
C ILE A 305 8.34 -10.00 0.12
N TYR A 306 9.61 -9.92 -0.21
CA TYR A 306 10.67 -10.71 0.42
C TYR A 306 11.58 -9.80 1.24
N VAL A 307 11.87 -10.17 2.48
CA VAL A 307 12.86 -9.47 3.34
C VAL A 307 14.06 -10.38 3.50
N SER A 308 15.22 -9.91 3.02
CA SER A 308 16.47 -10.62 3.19
C SER A 308 16.87 -10.71 4.66
N GLY A 309 17.35 -11.88 5.09
CA GLY A 309 17.95 -12.09 6.41
C GLY A 309 19.29 -11.38 6.59
N GLU A 310 19.88 -10.87 5.50
CA GLU A 310 21.14 -10.14 5.53
C GLU A 310 21.00 -8.81 6.26
N ASN A 311 21.91 -8.58 7.19
CA ASN A 311 22.02 -7.30 7.88
C ASN A 311 22.97 -6.37 7.12
N LEU A 312 22.44 -5.27 6.56
CA LEU A 312 23.28 -4.21 5.97
C LEU A 312 24.07 -3.38 7.03
N ARG A 313 24.33 -3.96 8.22
CA ARG A 313 25.16 -3.34 9.26
C ARG A 313 26.56 -2.99 8.76
N SER A 314 27.03 -3.74 7.77
CA SER A 314 28.34 -3.50 7.13
C SER A 314 28.54 -2.07 6.60
N PHE A 315 27.45 -1.33 6.39
CA PHE A 315 27.51 0.08 6.00
C PHE A 315 27.40 1.04 7.20
N ASN A 316 27.39 0.52 8.44
CA ASN A 316 27.40 1.37 9.61
C ASN A 316 28.88 1.63 10.04
N ARG A 317 29.18 2.90 10.30
CA ARG A 317 30.50 3.38 10.73
C ARG A 317 31.01 2.73 12.03
N ARG A 318 30.11 2.22 12.87
CA ARG A 318 30.41 1.68 14.21
C ARG A 318 30.69 0.18 14.21
N ASP A 319 30.48 -0.51 13.11
CA ASP A 319 30.64 -1.96 13.03
C ASP A 319 31.90 -2.30 12.24
N ASP A 320 32.78 -3.12 12.80
CA ASP A 320 34.06 -3.58 12.25
C ASP A 320 33.90 -4.64 11.12
N PHE A 321 32.98 -4.43 10.20
CA PHE A 321 32.86 -5.30 9.03
C PHE A 321 34.01 -5.07 8.04
N SER A 322 34.56 -6.18 7.53
CA SER A 322 35.60 -6.10 6.51
C SER A 322 35.08 -5.50 5.20
N GLN A 323 35.97 -4.95 4.40
CA GLN A 323 35.61 -4.45 3.06
C GLN A 323 35.07 -5.57 2.18
N GLU A 324 35.52 -6.81 2.38
CA GLU A 324 35.07 -7.99 1.65
C GLU A 324 33.60 -8.33 1.95
N GLU A 325 33.17 -8.27 3.23
CA GLU A 325 31.77 -8.47 3.60
C GLU A 325 30.84 -7.42 2.99
N LYS A 326 31.25 -6.14 3.00
CA LYS A 326 30.50 -5.05 2.36
C LYS A 326 30.33 -5.28 0.87
N GLN A 327 31.39 -5.67 0.20
CA GLN A 327 31.41 -5.95 -1.23
C GLN A 327 30.52 -7.16 -1.57
N LYS A 328 30.55 -8.21 -0.74
CA LYS A 328 29.73 -9.42 -0.91
C LYS A 328 28.23 -9.14 -0.88
N ILE A 329 27.76 -8.31 0.05
CA ILE A 329 26.35 -7.94 0.13
C ILE A 329 25.91 -7.16 -1.11
N LEU A 330 26.75 -6.22 -1.58
CA LEU A 330 26.47 -5.49 -2.83
C LEU A 330 26.42 -6.43 -4.02
N LEU A 331 27.34 -7.41 -4.10
CA LEU A 331 27.33 -8.43 -5.15
C LEU A 331 26.03 -9.23 -5.14
N LYS A 332 25.56 -9.68 -3.99
CA LYS A 332 24.25 -10.37 -3.88
C LYS A 332 23.11 -9.52 -4.43
N ILE A 333 23.05 -8.24 -4.05
CA ILE A 333 22.02 -7.31 -4.53
C ILE A 333 22.11 -7.14 -6.06
N PHE A 334 23.30 -6.99 -6.61
CA PHE A 334 23.48 -6.78 -8.06
C PHE A 334 23.26 -8.06 -8.87
N ILE A 335 23.68 -9.21 -8.36
CA ILE A 335 23.38 -10.52 -8.99
C ILE A 335 21.86 -10.75 -9.02
N LEU A 336 21.16 -10.46 -7.94
CA LEU A 336 19.70 -10.55 -7.89
C LEU A 336 19.05 -9.61 -8.91
N LEU A 337 19.45 -8.34 -8.95
CA LEU A 337 18.92 -7.37 -9.92
C LEU A 337 19.17 -7.85 -11.36
N THR A 338 20.39 -8.34 -11.66
CA THR A 338 20.74 -8.91 -12.96
C THR A 338 19.81 -10.08 -13.31
N GLY A 339 19.57 -10.98 -12.36
CA GLY A 339 18.65 -12.11 -12.55
C GLY A 339 17.24 -11.67 -12.88
N ILE A 340 16.70 -10.67 -12.17
CA ILE A 340 15.35 -10.14 -12.40
C ILE A 340 15.28 -9.45 -13.77
N ILE A 341 16.30 -8.66 -14.15
CA ILE A 341 16.38 -8.04 -15.48
C ILE A 341 16.38 -9.10 -16.57
N LYS A 342 17.20 -10.15 -16.44
CA LYS A 342 17.25 -11.26 -17.41
C LYS A 342 15.94 -12.06 -17.45
N ALA A 343 15.26 -12.26 -16.32
CA ALA A 343 13.95 -12.89 -16.26
C ALA A 343 12.91 -12.03 -17.02
N ARG A 344 12.93 -10.70 -16.86
CA ARG A 344 12.07 -9.78 -17.63
C ARG A 344 12.32 -9.89 -19.13
N GLU A 345 13.56 -10.00 -19.57
CA GLU A 345 13.90 -10.17 -21.00
C GLU A 345 13.31 -11.47 -21.61
N LYS A 346 13.14 -12.54 -20.81
CA LYS A 346 12.50 -13.79 -21.25
C LYS A 346 11.01 -13.65 -21.56
N VAL A 347 10.33 -12.65 -20.99
CA VAL A 347 8.88 -12.48 -21.07
C VAL A 347 8.43 -11.19 -21.77
N LYS A 348 9.33 -10.28 -22.13
CA LYS A 348 9.02 -8.93 -22.63
C LYS A 348 8.14 -8.89 -23.89
N ASP A 349 8.20 -9.93 -24.72
CA ASP A 349 7.41 -10.00 -25.95
C ASP A 349 5.94 -10.37 -25.69
N ARG A 350 5.59 -10.75 -24.45
CA ARG A 350 4.25 -11.22 -24.09
C ARG A 350 3.59 -10.38 -23.00
N VAL A 351 4.40 -9.82 -22.09
CA VAL A 351 3.95 -9.01 -20.97
C VAL A 351 4.78 -7.74 -20.84
N HIS A 352 4.16 -6.63 -20.42
CA HIS A 352 4.75 -5.29 -20.45
C HIS A 352 5.38 -4.87 -19.11
N TYR A 353 6.08 -5.76 -18.41
CA TYR A 353 6.77 -5.35 -17.20
C TYR A 353 7.84 -4.30 -17.50
N HIS A 354 7.85 -3.25 -16.68
CA HIS A 354 8.93 -2.26 -16.72
C HIS A 354 10.28 -2.87 -16.36
N LYS A 355 11.36 -2.27 -16.84
CA LYS A 355 12.71 -2.73 -16.47
C LYS A 355 12.94 -2.58 -14.97
N PRO A 356 13.41 -3.63 -14.28
CA PRO A 356 13.70 -3.61 -12.84
C PRO A 356 14.62 -2.48 -12.43
N LEU A 357 14.42 -1.94 -11.22
CA LEU A 357 15.19 -0.85 -10.63
C LEU A 357 15.58 -1.19 -9.19
N LEU A 358 16.83 -0.90 -8.84
CA LEU A 358 17.30 -0.89 -7.47
C LEU A 358 17.11 0.51 -6.85
N LEU A 359 16.43 0.55 -5.71
CA LEU A 359 16.36 1.75 -4.87
C LEU A 359 17.32 1.63 -3.71
N VAL A 360 18.16 2.65 -3.52
CA VAL A 360 19.05 2.76 -2.36
C VAL A 360 18.62 3.96 -1.53
N LEU A 361 18.06 3.69 -0.39
CA LEU A 361 17.49 4.69 0.51
C LEU A 361 18.34 4.80 1.78
N VAL A 362 18.85 5.99 2.04
CA VAL A 362 19.74 6.27 3.17
C VAL A 362 19.15 7.32 4.11
N ASN A 363 19.55 7.25 5.38
CA ASN A 363 19.14 8.23 6.38
C ASN A 363 20.01 9.50 6.33
N SER A 364 21.29 9.39 5.97
CA SER A 364 22.26 10.49 6.02
C SER A 364 23.01 10.63 4.72
N VAL A 365 23.13 11.87 4.24
CA VAL A 365 23.77 12.23 2.97
C VAL A 365 24.89 13.24 3.14
N SER A 366 24.84 14.06 4.19
CA SER A 366 25.68 15.27 4.33
C SER A 366 26.84 15.13 5.30
N VAL A 367 26.98 14.04 6.03
CA VAL A 367 28.03 13.79 7.03
C VAL A 367 29.22 13.10 6.38
N ASP A 368 30.43 13.32 6.88
CA ASP A 368 31.62 12.58 6.44
C ASP A 368 31.45 11.09 6.74
N ASP A 369 31.89 10.22 5.83
CA ASP A 369 31.59 8.77 5.80
C ASP A 369 30.09 8.47 5.95
N SER A 370 29.27 9.25 5.25
CA SER A 370 27.82 9.00 5.22
C SER A 370 27.52 7.61 4.64
N ASP A 371 26.36 7.08 4.98
CA ASP A 371 25.89 5.79 4.47
C ASP A 371 25.89 5.74 2.95
N MET A 372 25.55 6.86 2.31
CA MET A 372 25.58 7.00 0.85
C MET A 372 26.99 6.90 0.30
N GLU A 373 27.99 7.51 0.96
CA GLU A 373 29.39 7.44 0.55
C GLU A 373 29.93 6.03 0.66
N LEU A 374 29.65 5.33 1.74
CA LEU A 374 30.10 3.94 1.93
C LEU A 374 29.50 3.01 0.87
N PHE A 375 28.21 3.18 0.55
CA PHE A 375 27.59 2.46 -0.55
C PHE A 375 28.26 2.78 -1.89
N PHE A 376 28.50 4.05 -2.17
CA PHE A 376 29.10 4.51 -3.42
C PHE A 376 30.53 3.97 -3.60
N ARG A 377 31.34 3.93 -2.54
CA ARG A 377 32.69 3.31 -2.60
C ARG A 377 32.62 1.83 -2.98
N GLY A 378 31.67 1.08 -2.41
CA GLY A 378 31.46 -0.33 -2.77
C GLY A 378 31.05 -0.48 -4.25
N LEU A 379 30.14 0.38 -4.72
CA LEU A 379 29.72 0.45 -6.12
C LEU A 379 30.91 0.70 -7.06
N VAL A 380 31.81 1.64 -6.72
CA VAL A 380 33.00 1.97 -7.50
C VAL A 380 33.96 0.78 -7.62
N ASN A 381 34.18 0.04 -6.54
CA ASN A 381 35.08 -1.12 -6.56
C ASN A 381 34.55 -2.22 -7.50
N ILE A 382 33.24 -2.47 -7.46
CA ILE A 382 32.57 -3.43 -8.36
C ILE A 382 32.67 -2.94 -9.82
N ALA A 383 32.38 -1.67 -10.08
CA ALA A 383 32.44 -1.07 -11.40
C ALA A 383 33.83 -1.18 -12.04
N LYS A 384 34.90 -1.04 -11.24
CA LYS A 384 36.29 -1.19 -11.68
C LYS A 384 36.75 -2.64 -11.88
N GLY A 385 35.91 -3.63 -11.54
CA GLY A 385 36.27 -5.03 -11.59
C GLY A 385 37.30 -5.43 -10.50
N GLN A 386 37.38 -4.66 -9.42
CA GLN A 386 38.24 -4.97 -8.27
C GLN A 386 37.61 -6.01 -7.36
N ILE A 387 37.33 -7.20 -7.93
CA ILE A 387 36.61 -8.31 -7.29
C ILE A 387 37.35 -9.59 -7.64
N GLN A 388 37.52 -10.48 -6.66
CA GLN A 388 38.02 -11.83 -6.92
C GLN A 388 36.88 -12.72 -7.42
N ASP A 389 37.16 -13.63 -8.33
CA ASP A 389 36.17 -14.57 -8.84
C ASP A 389 35.56 -15.43 -7.71
N SER A 390 36.35 -15.77 -6.68
CA SER A 390 35.89 -16.46 -5.48
C SER A 390 34.79 -15.70 -4.73
N ASP A 391 34.92 -14.37 -4.63
CA ASP A 391 33.96 -13.53 -3.93
C ASP A 391 32.64 -13.42 -4.70
N PHE A 392 32.76 -13.32 -6.02
CA PHE A 392 31.58 -13.31 -6.91
C PHE A 392 30.81 -14.64 -6.84
N GLN A 393 31.53 -15.79 -6.93
CA GLN A 393 30.90 -17.11 -6.83
C GLN A 393 30.33 -17.35 -5.43
N GLY A 394 31.07 -16.99 -4.38
CA GLY A 394 30.59 -17.10 -3.00
C GLY A 394 29.32 -16.28 -2.74
N ALA A 395 29.25 -15.04 -3.21
CA ALA A 395 28.07 -14.19 -3.11
C ALA A 395 26.87 -14.81 -3.85
N LYS A 396 27.09 -15.39 -5.03
CA LYS A 396 26.10 -16.04 -5.86
C LYS A 396 25.53 -17.29 -5.20
N ASP A 397 26.39 -18.16 -4.67
CA ASP A 397 25.98 -19.40 -4.02
C ASP A 397 25.17 -19.12 -2.74
N GLU A 398 25.61 -18.17 -1.92
CA GLU A 398 24.86 -17.74 -0.74
C GLU A 398 23.50 -17.15 -1.07
N LEU A 399 23.42 -16.27 -2.10
CA LEU A 399 22.16 -15.73 -2.57
C LEU A 399 21.20 -16.84 -3.01
N ILE A 400 21.67 -17.79 -3.81
CA ILE A 400 20.84 -18.91 -4.28
C ILE A 400 20.35 -19.76 -3.11
N GLN A 401 21.21 -20.01 -2.12
CA GLN A 401 20.84 -20.79 -0.93
C GLN A 401 19.80 -20.06 -0.08
N GLU A 402 19.92 -18.74 0.06
CA GLU A 402 18.94 -17.88 0.72
C GLU A 402 17.60 -17.94 -0.02
N LEU A 403 17.61 -17.74 -1.34
CA LEU A 403 16.39 -17.68 -2.16
C LEU A 403 15.68 -19.02 -2.34
N LYS A 404 16.35 -20.17 -2.22
CA LYS A 404 15.69 -21.50 -2.22
C LYS A 404 14.70 -21.65 -1.08
N ASN A 405 14.98 -21.04 0.06
CA ASN A 405 14.17 -21.09 1.27
C ASN A 405 13.48 -19.74 1.54
N ALA A 406 13.30 -18.92 0.49
CA ALA A 406 12.71 -17.60 0.62
C ALA A 406 11.32 -17.67 1.24
N ASN A 407 11.14 -16.94 2.34
CA ASN A 407 9.84 -16.78 2.99
C ASN A 407 9.29 -15.40 2.60
N PHE A 408 8.33 -15.41 1.69
CA PHE A 408 7.64 -14.20 1.28
C PHE A 408 6.62 -13.79 2.34
N ARG A 409 6.52 -12.50 2.62
CA ARG A 409 5.60 -11.97 3.62
C ARG A 409 4.18 -11.99 3.10
N PHE A 410 3.24 -12.30 3.96
CA PHE A 410 1.81 -12.37 3.71
C PHE A 410 1.34 -13.53 2.82
N GLU A 411 2.23 -14.27 2.17
CA GLU A 411 1.88 -15.29 1.18
C GLU A 411 2.88 -16.44 1.18
N ASN A 412 2.41 -17.63 0.83
CA ASN A 412 3.28 -18.80 0.65
C ASN A 412 3.66 -18.92 -0.84
N VAL A 413 4.72 -18.26 -1.24
CA VAL A 413 5.22 -18.21 -2.62
C VAL A 413 6.65 -18.75 -2.69
N ARG A 414 7.01 -19.36 -3.80
CA ARG A 414 8.37 -19.87 -4.06
C ARG A 414 8.86 -19.40 -5.43
N LEU A 415 10.15 -19.14 -5.52
CA LEU A 415 10.81 -18.87 -6.78
C LEU A 415 10.94 -20.15 -7.62
N SER A 416 10.80 -20.06 -8.93
CA SER A 416 10.93 -21.18 -9.85
C SER A 416 12.36 -21.75 -9.86
N ARG A 417 12.48 -23.02 -10.27
CA ARG A 417 13.80 -23.65 -10.47
C ARG A 417 14.55 -23.00 -11.64
N GLU A 418 13.83 -22.60 -12.64
CA GLU A 418 14.30 -21.91 -13.85
C GLU A 418 15.00 -20.61 -13.49
N PHE A 419 14.41 -19.80 -12.61
CA PHE A 419 15.03 -18.58 -12.12
C PHE A 419 16.27 -18.84 -11.25
N LEU A 420 16.22 -19.83 -10.36
CA LEU A 420 17.39 -20.21 -9.53
C LEU A 420 18.54 -20.74 -10.41
N ASN A 421 18.24 -21.44 -11.51
CA ASN A 421 19.24 -21.88 -12.48
C ASN A 421 19.82 -20.68 -13.26
N LEU A 422 18.98 -19.76 -13.68
CA LEU A 422 19.43 -18.51 -14.32
C LEU A 422 20.44 -17.76 -13.42
N LEU A 423 20.17 -17.66 -12.12
CA LEU A 423 21.11 -17.04 -11.18
C LEU A 423 22.48 -17.73 -11.16
N ARG A 424 22.53 -19.09 -11.29
CA ARG A 424 23.80 -19.83 -11.36
C ARG A 424 24.62 -19.49 -12.60
N GLU A 425 23.94 -19.23 -13.71
CA GLU A 425 24.54 -18.97 -15.00
C GLU A 425 25.05 -17.52 -15.14
N ILE A 426 24.64 -16.60 -14.27
CA ILE A 426 25.04 -15.20 -14.30
C ILE A 426 26.56 -15.11 -14.18
N THR A 427 27.16 -14.42 -15.14
CA THR A 427 28.58 -14.04 -15.16
C THR A 427 28.78 -12.62 -14.64
N PHE A 428 30.03 -12.26 -14.35
CA PHE A 428 30.34 -10.88 -13.98
C PHE A 428 30.14 -9.89 -15.15
N GLU A 429 30.31 -10.31 -16.38
CA GLU A 429 29.99 -9.54 -17.59
C GLU A 429 28.48 -9.26 -17.68
N ASP A 430 27.64 -10.27 -17.40
CA ASP A 430 26.18 -10.09 -17.32
C ASP A 430 25.78 -9.04 -16.27
N LEU A 431 26.45 -9.05 -15.12
CA LEU A 431 26.22 -8.06 -14.08
C LEU A 431 26.60 -6.64 -14.55
N LEU A 432 27.76 -6.51 -15.18
CA LEU A 432 28.20 -5.22 -15.73
C LEU A 432 27.23 -4.70 -16.78
N GLU A 433 26.80 -5.54 -17.71
CA GLU A 433 25.85 -5.15 -18.76
C GLU A 433 24.48 -4.77 -18.17
N SER A 434 23.96 -5.55 -17.21
CA SER A 434 22.61 -5.33 -16.65
C SER A 434 22.57 -4.15 -15.69
N VAL A 435 23.60 -3.97 -14.84
CA VAL A 435 23.60 -2.98 -13.76
C VAL A 435 24.30 -1.69 -14.19
N PHE A 436 25.42 -1.78 -14.89
CA PHE A 436 26.27 -0.63 -15.24
C PHE A 436 26.17 -0.20 -16.71
N ASN A 437 25.32 -0.83 -17.51
CA ASN A 437 25.17 -0.57 -18.95
C ASN A 437 26.51 -0.65 -19.73
N SER A 438 27.39 -1.55 -19.32
CA SER A 438 28.72 -1.73 -19.95
C SER A 438 29.14 -3.20 -19.90
N LYS A 439 29.76 -3.71 -20.96
CA LYS A 439 30.28 -5.09 -21.02
C LYS A 439 31.64 -5.24 -20.33
N SER A 440 32.31 -4.17 -20.03
CA SER A 440 33.66 -4.19 -19.44
C SER A 440 33.74 -3.27 -18.23
N PRO A 441 34.58 -3.63 -17.23
CA PRO A 441 34.84 -2.76 -16.09
C PRO A 441 35.36 -1.39 -16.53
N GLY A 442 35.06 -0.38 -15.72
CA GLY A 442 35.53 0.98 -16.03
C GLY A 442 35.48 1.91 -14.83
N THR A 443 36.10 3.07 -14.99
CA THR A 443 36.00 4.16 -14.02
C THR A 443 34.63 4.83 -14.15
N ILE A 444 34.04 5.21 -13.03
CA ILE A 444 32.79 5.95 -13.02
C ILE A 444 33.05 7.41 -13.40
N GLU A 445 32.29 7.91 -14.35
CA GLU A 445 32.15 9.33 -14.66
C GLU A 445 30.92 9.89 -13.99
N VAL A 446 31.03 11.10 -13.46
CA VAL A 446 29.94 11.84 -12.86
C VAL A 446 29.43 12.87 -13.87
N VAL A 447 28.16 12.78 -14.20
CA VAL A 447 27.50 13.72 -15.12
C VAL A 447 26.64 14.68 -14.31
N GLN A 448 26.98 15.96 -14.39
CA GLN A 448 26.22 17.03 -13.73
C GLN A 448 25.38 17.78 -14.74
N ILE A 449 24.14 18.10 -14.36
CA ILE A 449 23.26 19.03 -15.06
C ILE A 449 23.35 20.37 -14.32
N PRO A 450 24.02 21.40 -14.85
CA PRO A 450 24.30 22.64 -14.12
C PRO A 450 23.07 23.36 -13.57
N GLN A 451 21.95 23.23 -14.27
CA GLN A 451 20.68 23.86 -13.87
C GLN A 451 19.90 23.03 -12.83
N ASN A 452 20.26 21.75 -12.63
CA ASN A 452 19.61 20.85 -11.68
C ASN A 452 20.55 20.49 -10.53
N ARG A 453 20.50 21.28 -9.45
CA ARG A 453 21.33 21.07 -8.25
C ARG A 453 20.88 19.93 -7.35
N GLN A 454 19.94 19.14 -7.78
CA GLN A 454 19.38 18.02 -7.00
C GLN A 454 19.70 16.66 -7.60
N GLU A 455 20.22 16.59 -8.80
CA GLU A 455 20.43 15.35 -9.55
C GLU A 455 21.88 15.20 -10.01
N LEU A 456 22.42 13.97 -9.84
CA LEU A 456 23.70 13.53 -10.40
C LEU A 456 23.51 12.20 -11.11
N LEU A 457 24.05 12.10 -12.31
CA LEU A 457 24.08 10.85 -13.07
C LEU A 457 25.48 10.21 -12.98
N PHE A 458 25.49 8.90 -13.07
CA PHE A 458 26.70 8.10 -13.06
C PHE A 458 26.71 7.19 -14.29
N LYS A 459 27.81 7.18 -15.05
CA LYS A 459 28.07 6.26 -16.14
C LYS A 459 29.47 5.66 -16.04
N LEU A 460 29.74 4.55 -16.70
CA LEU A 460 31.10 4.06 -16.86
C LEU A 460 31.76 4.75 -18.07
N LYS A 461 33.08 5.02 -17.99
CA LYS A 461 33.86 5.46 -19.15
C LYS A 461 33.86 4.45 -20.30
N SER A 462 33.68 3.15 -19.94
CA SER A 462 33.57 2.04 -20.89
C SER A 462 32.16 1.88 -21.48
N GLY A 463 31.16 2.67 -21.01
CA GLY A 463 29.79 2.63 -21.46
C GLY A 463 29.29 3.99 -21.97
N ASP A 464 28.27 3.94 -22.83
CA ASP A 464 27.73 5.17 -23.43
C ASP A 464 26.56 5.74 -22.61
N LYS A 465 25.89 4.91 -21.81
CA LYS A 465 24.64 5.24 -21.11
C LYS A 465 24.84 5.38 -19.60
N PRO A 466 24.14 6.32 -18.92
CA PRO A 466 24.15 6.38 -17.48
C PRO A 466 23.44 5.12 -16.90
N PHE A 467 23.94 4.62 -15.79
CA PHE A 467 23.37 3.45 -15.11
C PHE A 467 22.72 3.81 -13.77
N ALA A 468 23.11 4.94 -13.18
CA ALA A 468 22.60 5.35 -11.89
C ALA A 468 22.27 6.84 -11.83
N LEU A 469 21.26 7.15 -11.02
CA LEU A 469 20.84 8.50 -10.70
C LEU A 469 20.89 8.68 -9.17
N MET A 470 21.53 9.75 -8.72
CA MET A 470 21.45 10.20 -7.33
C MET A 470 20.56 11.43 -7.25
N LYS A 471 19.56 11.39 -6.38
CA LYS A 471 18.70 12.55 -6.09
C LYS A 471 18.73 12.87 -4.61
N ILE A 472 19.23 14.05 -4.27
CA ILE A 472 19.34 14.57 -2.91
C ILE A 472 18.98 16.05 -2.89
N GLY A 473 18.84 16.65 -1.70
CA GLY A 473 18.43 18.06 -1.57
C GLY A 473 19.37 19.04 -2.26
N ASP A 474 20.67 18.95 -1.99
CA ASP A 474 21.71 19.76 -2.64
C ASP A 474 22.93 18.86 -2.92
N ILE A 475 23.33 18.76 -4.18
CA ILE A 475 24.47 17.96 -4.62
C ILE A 475 25.82 18.66 -4.42
N THR A 476 25.83 19.98 -4.17
CA THR A 476 27.06 20.78 -4.10
C THR A 476 28.06 20.27 -3.06
N PRO A 477 27.66 19.89 -1.84
CA PRO A 477 28.59 19.31 -0.87
C PRO A 477 29.16 17.97 -1.33
N TRP A 478 28.37 17.17 -2.05
CA TRP A 478 28.79 15.88 -2.61
C TRP A 478 29.84 16.04 -3.66
N LEU A 479 29.64 16.97 -4.63
CA LEU A 479 30.60 17.29 -5.69
C LEU A 479 31.93 17.73 -5.12
N ARG A 480 31.95 18.57 -4.11
CA ARG A 480 33.17 19.16 -3.54
C ARG A 480 33.97 18.21 -2.64
N LYS A 481 33.28 17.38 -1.82
CA LYS A 481 33.93 16.63 -0.74
C LYS A 481 34.03 15.14 -1.00
N LYS A 482 33.04 14.56 -1.72
CA LYS A 482 32.85 13.10 -1.82
C LYS A 482 33.29 12.55 -3.17
N LEU A 483 33.32 13.39 -4.18
CA LEU A 483 33.68 13.04 -5.55
C LEU A 483 35.04 13.63 -5.96
N GLU A 484 35.91 13.96 -4.98
CA GLU A 484 37.28 14.34 -5.24
C GLU A 484 38.01 13.19 -5.96
N GLY A 485 38.64 13.50 -7.10
CA GLY A 485 39.33 12.51 -7.95
C GLY A 485 38.45 11.83 -9.00
N TYR A 486 37.17 12.20 -9.13
CA TYR A 486 36.32 11.80 -10.23
C TYR A 486 36.28 12.85 -11.33
N GLU A 487 36.15 12.39 -12.56
CA GLU A 487 35.91 13.27 -13.69
C GLU A 487 34.45 13.69 -13.72
N ILE A 488 34.20 15.00 -13.62
CA ILE A 488 32.87 15.59 -13.67
C ILE A 488 32.67 16.16 -15.07
N VAL A 489 31.67 15.64 -15.78
CA VAL A 489 31.27 16.07 -17.11
C VAL A 489 29.99 16.88 -17.00
N GLU A 490 29.96 18.07 -17.53
CA GLU A 490 28.78 18.91 -17.59
C GLU A 490 27.93 18.57 -18.83
N ARG A 491 26.61 18.34 -18.61
CA ARG A 491 25.64 18.11 -19.68
C ARG A 491 24.66 19.29 -19.68
N PHE A 492 24.53 19.97 -20.79
CA PHE A 492 23.74 21.21 -20.91
C PHE A 492 22.27 20.99 -21.32
N GLU A 493 21.81 19.76 -21.43
CA GLU A 493 20.40 19.45 -21.74
C GLU A 493 19.51 19.69 -20.51
N GLU A 494 18.41 20.44 -20.70
CA GLU A 494 17.41 20.76 -19.64
C GLU A 494 16.50 19.57 -19.30
N GLU A 495 17.02 18.38 -19.10
CA GLU A 495 16.20 17.22 -18.80
C GLU A 495 16.12 16.95 -17.29
N ASN A 496 14.92 16.96 -16.75
CA ASN A 496 14.63 16.38 -15.43
C ASN A 496 14.52 14.85 -15.59
N ILE A 497 15.65 14.17 -15.43
CA ILE A 497 15.74 12.72 -15.65
C ILE A 497 14.92 11.95 -14.62
N PHE A 498 14.84 12.46 -13.40
CA PHE A 498 13.99 11.86 -12.37
C PHE A 498 12.50 11.84 -12.76
N ALA A 499 12.01 12.89 -13.41
CA ALA A 499 10.63 12.93 -13.89
C ALA A 499 10.35 11.92 -14.99
N LYS A 500 11.36 11.60 -15.81
CA LYS A 500 11.26 10.64 -16.93
C LYS A 500 11.69 9.22 -16.55
N LEU A 501 12.02 8.94 -15.30
CA LEU A 501 12.59 7.67 -14.85
C LEU A 501 11.75 6.43 -15.19
N ASN A 502 10.44 6.58 -15.35
CA ASN A 502 9.56 5.49 -15.76
C ASN A 502 9.64 5.18 -17.26
N GLU A 503 10.02 6.15 -18.06
CA GLU A 503 10.15 6.06 -19.53
C GLU A 503 11.60 5.73 -19.91
N ASP A 504 12.56 6.23 -19.15
CA ASP A 504 14.00 6.01 -19.35
C ASP A 504 14.43 4.71 -18.63
N GLU A 505 14.58 3.63 -19.41
CA GLU A 505 15.04 2.33 -18.94
C GLU A 505 16.56 2.23 -18.73
N ASP A 506 17.34 3.28 -19.01
CA ASP A 506 18.79 3.24 -18.87
C ASP A 506 19.25 3.30 -17.40
N ILE A 507 18.49 3.97 -16.54
CA ILE A 507 18.79 4.04 -15.10
C ILE A 507 18.39 2.73 -14.41
N ASN A 508 19.36 2.03 -13.84
CA ASN A 508 19.19 0.75 -13.12
C ASN A 508 19.27 0.90 -11.60
N ILE A 509 19.90 1.98 -11.11
CA ILE A 509 20.07 2.28 -9.68
C ILE A 509 19.61 3.71 -9.41
N LEU A 510 18.70 3.86 -8.46
CA LEU A 510 18.30 5.16 -7.94
C LEU A 510 18.74 5.30 -6.49
N MET A 511 19.58 6.28 -6.21
CA MET A 511 20.10 6.57 -4.88
C MET A 511 19.52 7.86 -4.34
N GLY A 512 19.10 7.86 -3.06
CA GLY A 512 18.58 9.09 -2.50
C GLY A 512 18.31 9.06 -0.99
N SER A 513 17.96 10.23 -0.50
CA SER A 513 17.55 10.42 0.89
C SER A 513 16.05 10.37 1.03
N ARG A 514 15.58 10.28 2.28
CA ARG A 514 14.18 10.24 2.65
C ARG A 514 13.31 11.34 1.99
N ALA A 515 13.85 12.55 1.86
CA ALA A 515 13.08 13.71 1.43
C ALA A 515 12.61 13.64 -0.04
N PHE A 516 13.33 12.97 -0.94
CA PHE A 516 12.98 12.95 -2.35
C PHE A 516 11.96 11.86 -2.71
N TYR A 517 11.93 10.79 -1.90
CA TYR A 517 11.12 9.61 -2.21
C TYR A 517 9.61 9.87 -2.04
N GLU A 518 9.25 10.85 -1.24
CA GLU A 518 7.87 11.28 -1.08
C GLU A 518 7.37 11.97 -2.37
N GLY A 519 6.30 11.45 -3.00
CA GLY A 519 5.73 12.02 -4.24
C GLY A 519 6.12 11.31 -5.54
N TRP A 520 7.14 10.43 -5.54
CA TRP A 520 7.51 9.64 -6.73
C TRP A 520 6.61 8.42 -6.90
N ASP A 521 6.26 8.11 -8.14
CA ASP A 521 5.41 6.99 -8.54
C ASP A 521 6.09 6.18 -9.65
N SER A 522 6.33 4.87 -9.40
CA SER A 522 6.95 3.99 -10.38
C SER A 522 6.60 2.52 -10.16
N ASN A 523 6.43 1.77 -11.25
CA ASN A 523 6.26 0.32 -11.25
C ASN A 523 7.59 -0.45 -11.33
N ARG A 524 8.73 0.27 -11.51
CA ARG A 524 10.05 -0.30 -11.75
C ARG A 524 10.73 -0.94 -10.54
N PRO A 525 10.58 -0.45 -9.29
CA PRO A 525 11.34 -1.00 -8.16
C PRO A 525 11.10 -2.50 -7.97
N ASN A 526 12.18 -3.28 -7.96
CA ASN A 526 12.17 -4.70 -7.60
C ASN A 526 13.12 -5.01 -6.43
N VAL A 527 14.08 -4.12 -6.17
CA VAL A 527 14.99 -4.24 -5.04
C VAL A 527 15.05 -2.92 -4.28
N ILE A 528 14.92 -2.96 -2.97
CA ILE A 528 15.12 -1.80 -2.08
C ILE A 528 16.21 -2.15 -1.08
N ALA A 529 17.20 -1.27 -0.97
CA ALA A 529 18.23 -1.33 0.07
C ALA A 529 18.04 -0.16 1.06
N PHE A 530 17.64 -0.46 2.29
CA PHE A 530 17.53 0.51 3.38
C PHE A 530 18.83 0.54 4.18
N ILE A 531 19.59 1.61 4.08
CA ILE A 531 20.86 1.75 4.76
C ILE A 531 20.71 2.69 5.95
N ASN A 532 20.97 2.17 7.15
CA ASN A 532 20.97 2.90 8.43
C ASN A 532 19.69 3.68 8.72
N ILE A 533 18.53 3.13 8.33
CA ILE A 533 17.23 3.68 8.70
C ILE A 533 16.99 3.40 10.19
N GLY A 534 16.67 4.45 10.95
CA GLY A 534 16.39 4.38 12.38
C GLY A 534 15.21 3.48 12.76
N MET A 535 14.92 3.36 14.06
CA MET A 535 13.85 2.48 14.59
C MET A 535 12.61 3.25 15.09
N GLY A 536 12.63 4.57 15.06
CA GLY A 536 11.50 5.39 15.53
C GLY A 536 10.28 5.31 14.62
N GLU A 537 9.13 5.81 15.10
CA GLU A 537 7.87 5.81 14.35
C GLU A 537 7.99 6.43 12.96
N ASP A 538 8.76 7.51 12.84
CA ASP A 538 9.04 8.12 11.53
C ASP A 538 9.82 7.20 10.57
N ALA A 539 10.71 6.38 11.11
CA ALA A 539 11.45 5.40 10.31
C ALA A 539 10.53 4.27 9.84
N LYS A 540 9.63 3.79 10.71
CA LYS A 540 8.61 2.80 10.36
C LYS A 540 7.70 3.33 9.24
N LYS A 541 7.17 4.55 9.40
CA LYS A 541 6.34 5.21 8.37
C LYS A 541 7.07 5.30 7.03
N PHE A 542 8.34 5.72 7.05
CA PHE A 542 9.17 5.81 5.84
C PHE A 542 9.38 4.46 5.15
N VAL A 543 9.70 3.41 5.92
CA VAL A 543 9.86 2.05 5.39
C VAL A 543 8.56 1.57 4.74
N LEU A 544 7.43 1.70 5.43
CA LEU A 544 6.12 1.28 4.92
C LEU A 544 5.71 2.03 3.66
N GLN A 545 5.92 3.34 3.63
CA GLN A 545 5.64 4.15 2.44
C GLN A 545 6.55 3.77 1.27
N SER A 546 7.83 3.47 1.54
CA SER A 546 8.78 3.06 0.52
C SER A 546 8.42 1.69 -0.06
N ILE A 547 8.12 0.71 0.79
CA ILE A 547 7.67 -0.61 0.36
C ILE A 547 6.34 -0.47 -0.42
N GLY A 548 5.38 0.29 0.10
CA GLY A 548 4.09 0.52 -0.56
C GLY A 548 4.20 1.17 -1.95
N ARG A 549 5.23 1.96 -2.21
CA ARG A 549 5.54 2.46 -3.56
C ARG A 549 6.25 1.41 -4.41
N GLY A 550 7.13 0.60 -3.81
CA GLY A 550 7.90 -0.43 -4.50
C GLY A 550 7.07 -1.64 -4.95
N VAL A 551 5.95 -1.94 -4.25
CA VAL A 551 5.10 -3.10 -4.58
C VAL A 551 4.19 -2.90 -5.79
N ARG A 552 4.20 -1.76 -6.44
CA ARG A 552 3.36 -1.51 -7.61
C ARG A 552 3.72 -2.43 -8.76
N ILE A 553 2.69 -2.87 -9.48
CA ILE A 553 2.83 -3.82 -10.58
C ILE A 553 1.90 -3.45 -11.74
N GLU A 554 2.35 -3.72 -12.97
CA GLU A 554 1.58 -3.51 -14.18
C GLU A 554 2.06 -4.48 -15.26
N PRO A 555 1.56 -5.74 -15.25
CA PRO A 555 1.94 -6.73 -16.26
C PRO A 555 1.41 -6.41 -17.66
N PHE A 556 0.32 -5.66 -17.76
CA PHE A 556 -0.24 -5.11 -19.00
C PHE A 556 -0.65 -3.67 -18.77
N LYS A 557 -0.61 -2.86 -19.81
CA LYS A 557 -0.96 -1.43 -19.72
C LYS A 557 -2.32 -1.21 -19.05
N ASN A 558 -2.34 -0.47 -17.96
CA ASN A 558 -3.50 -0.17 -17.12
C ASN A 558 -4.10 -1.38 -16.37
N ILE A 559 -3.45 -2.55 -16.36
CA ILE A 559 -3.88 -3.72 -15.59
C ILE A 559 -2.89 -3.92 -14.43
N ARG A 560 -3.33 -3.57 -13.23
CA ARG A 560 -2.51 -3.57 -12.02
C ARG A 560 -2.86 -4.77 -11.13
N ARG A 561 -2.56 -5.97 -11.61
CA ARG A 561 -2.78 -7.20 -10.85
C ARG A 561 -1.77 -8.26 -11.28
N ARG A 562 -1.29 -9.10 -10.36
CA ARG A 562 -0.33 -10.16 -10.66
C ARG A 562 -0.90 -11.14 -11.69
N LEU A 563 -0.01 -11.66 -12.51
CA LEU A 563 -0.36 -12.48 -13.67
C LEU A 563 -1.10 -13.77 -13.28
N GLU A 564 -0.69 -14.39 -12.16
CA GLU A 564 -1.37 -15.58 -11.62
C GLU A 564 -2.85 -15.29 -11.32
N ILE A 565 -3.15 -14.14 -10.71
CA ILE A 565 -4.53 -13.76 -10.39
C ILE A 565 -5.31 -13.42 -11.66
N LEU A 566 -4.68 -12.77 -12.65
CA LEU A 566 -5.30 -12.50 -13.94
C LEU A 566 -5.66 -13.82 -14.66
N HIS A 567 -4.79 -14.82 -14.57
CA HIS A 567 -5.05 -16.14 -15.13
C HIS A 567 -6.19 -16.85 -14.38
N LYS A 568 -6.18 -16.88 -13.05
CA LYS A 568 -7.28 -17.46 -12.24
C LYS A 568 -8.64 -16.84 -12.55
N ASN A 569 -8.65 -15.54 -12.87
CA ASN A 569 -9.87 -14.80 -13.23
C ASN A 569 -10.19 -14.86 -14.74
N SER A 570 -9.52 -15.73 -15.50
CA SER A 570 -9.70 -15.87 -16.95
C SER A 570 -9.50 -14.58 -17.76
N GLN A 571 -8.70 -13.63 -17.22
CA GLN A 571 -8.38 -12.35 -17.88
C GLN A 571 -7.19 -12.46 -18.83
N ILE A 572 -6.45 -13.58 -18.77
CA ILE A 572 -5.41 -13.96 -19.72
C ILE A 572 -5.59 -15.42 -20.11
N ASP A 573 -5.19 -15.76 -21.33
CA ASP A 573 -5.28 -17.13 -21.83
C ASP A 573 -4.23 -18.05 -21.19
N LYS A 574 -4.55 -19.34 -21.15
CA LYS A 574 -3.72 -20.38 -20.52
C LYS A 574 -2.36 -20.52 -21.22
N GLU A 575 -2.30 -20.33 -22.53
CA GLU A 575 -1.06 -20.49 -23.30
C GLU A 575 -0.05 -19.41 -22.93
N THR A 576 -0.46 -18.14 -22.95
CA THR A 576 0.37 -17.01 -22.53
C THR A 576 0.89 -17.21 -21.12
N TYR A 577 -0.01 -17.59 -20.16
CA TYR A 577 0.39 -17.83 -18.77
C TYR A 577 1.44 -18.94 -18.66
N GLN A 578 1.25 -20.09 -19.29
CA GLN A 578 2.20 -21.22 -19.20
C GLN A 578 3.59 -20.89 -19.74
N GLN A 579 3.69 -20.00 -20.73
CA GLN A 579 4.97 -19.60 -21.33
C GLN A 579 5.77 -18.64 -20.46
N VAL A 580 5.12 -17.91 -19.55
CA VAL A 580 5.79 -16.86 -18.75
C VAL A 580 5.85 -17.15 -17.25
N LYS A 581 5.01 -18.05 -16.72
CA LYS A 581 4.82 -18.31 -15.28
C LYS A 581 6.12 -18.55 -14.51
N ASP A 582 7.10 -19.24 -15.12
CA ASP A 582 8.36 -19.60 -14.47
C ASP A 582 9.30 -18.40 -14.25
N TRP A 583 9.03 -17.28 -14.92
CA TRP A 583 9.81 -16.05 -14.88
C TRP A 583 9.11 -14.90 -14.16
N THR A 584 7.80 -15.00 -13.92
CA THR A 584 7.01 -13.86 -13.41
C THR A 584 7.22 -13.62 -11.93
N THR A 585 7.32 -14.66 -11.11
CA THR A 585 7.46 -14.50 -9.65
C THR A 585 8.59 -13.55 -9.25
N PRO A 586 9.84 -13.64 -9.76
CA PRO A 586 10.88 -12.70 -9.40
C PRO A 586 10.61 -11.27 -9.89
N ILE A 587 9.94 -11.10 -11.05
CA ILE A 587 9.57 -9.78 -11.58
C ILE A 587 8.43 -9.17 -10.76
N GLU A 588 7.48 -10.00 -10.33
CA GLU A 588 6.36 -9.65 -9.46
C GLU A 588 6.71 -9.67 -7.98
N SER A 589 8.01 -9.58 -7.66
CA SER A 589 8.53 -9.53 -6.28
C SER A 589 9.29 -8.24 -6.00
N LEU A 590 9.17 -7.78 -4.76
CA LEU A 590 9.97 -6.73 -4.17
C LEU A 590 10.91 -7.35 -3.13
N PHE A 591 12.19 -7.30 -3.39
CA PHE A 591 13.23 -7.79 -2.49
C PHE A 591 13.75 -6.65 -1.63
N VAL A 592 13.63 -6.78 -0.30
CA VAL A 592 13.98 -5.73 0.65
C VAL A 592 15.20 -6.14 1.47
N PHE A 593 16.22 -5.32 1.42
CA PHE A 593 17.44 -5.44 2.23
C PHE A 593 17.51 -4.29 3.23
N GLY A 594 17.97 -4.55 4.45
CA GLY A 594 18.03 -3.49 5.47
C GLY A 594 19.11 -3.70 6.51
N THR A 595 19.55 -2.59 7.11
CA THR A 595 20.56 -2.56 8.20
C THR A 595 20.18 -3.39 9.42
N LYS A 596 18.88 -3.64 9.61
CA LYS A 596 18.34 -4.53 10.66
C LYS A 596 17.15 -5.29 10.08
N ALA A 597 17.38 -6.46 9.54
CA ALA A 597 16.33 -7.30 8.96
C ALA A 597 15.19 -7.56 9.98
N SER A 598 15.53 -7.85 11.25
CA SER A 598 14.54 -8.07 12.31
C SER A 598 13.58 -6.89 12.52
N ASN A 599 14.04 -5.65 12.33
CA ASN A 599 13.15 -4.49 12.45
C ASN A 599 12.18 -4.37 11.29
N LEU A 600 12.65 -4.64 10.07
CA LEU A 600 11.81 -4.68 8.87
C LEU A 600 10.76 -5.80 9.01
N GLU A 601 11.17 -6.96 9.51
CA GLU A 601 10.27 -8.07 9.78
C GLU A 601 9.20 -7.71 10.80
N THR A 602 9.58 -7.10 11.92
CA THR A 602 8.61 -6.65 12.93
C THR A 602 7.62 -5.64 12.37
N ILE A 603 8.08 -4.67 11.55
CA ILE A 603 7.21 -3.68 10.92
C ILE A 603 6.19 -4.36 9.99
N LEU A 604 6.62 -5.31 9.19
CA LEU A 604 5.73 -6.02 8.25
C LEU A 604 4.83 -7.03 8.97
N GLN A 605 5.32 -7.68 10.02
CA GLN A 605 4.53 -8.60 10.84
C GLN A 605 3.40 -7.87 11.55
N THR A 606 3.66 -6.68 12.10
CA THR A 606 2.61 -5.84 12.69
C THR A 606 1.48 -5.56 11.70
N LEU A 607 1.78 -5.35 10.41
CA LEU A 607 0.74 -5.18 9.38
C LEU A 607 -0.04 -6.47 9.11
N ALA A 608 0.61 -7.63 9.15
CA ALA A 608 -0.06 -8.92 8.96
C ALA A 608 -1.02 -9.23 10.11
N GLU A 609 -0.62 -8.90 11.33
CA GLU A 609 -1.44 -9.07 12.53
C GLU A 609 -2.61 -8.08 12.60
N GLN A 610 -2.51 -6.96 11.90
CA GLN A 610 -3.56 -5.95 11.76
C GLN A 610 -4.57 -6.25 10.65
N THR A 611 -4.32 -7.25 9.82
CA THR A 611 -5.33 -7.84 8.95
C THR A 611 -6.13 -8.86 9.77
N GLU A 612 -7.44 -8.93 9.53
CA GLU A 612 -8.38 -9.82 10.24
C GLU A 612 -7.73 -11.16 10.61
N GLU A 613 -7.89 -11.58 11.86
CA GLU A 613 -7.52 -12.92 12.30
C GLU A 613 -8.14 -13.92 11.32
N GLU A 614 -7.32 -14.53 10.47
CA GLU A 614 -7.62 -15.86 10.05
C GLU A 614 -7.54 -16.69 11.35
N GLU A 615 -8.69 -16.95 11.99
CA GLU A 615 -8.74 -17.98 13.02
C GLU A 615 -8.12 -19.22 12.39
N THR A 616 -6.91 -19.54 12.81
CA THR A 616 -6.29 -20.77 12.36
C THR A 616 -7.18 -21.91 12.86
N LEU A 617 -7.44 -22.89 12.02
CA LEU A 617 -8.18 -24.10 12.44
C LEU A 617 -7.63 -24.69 13.76
N GLY A 618 -6.39 -24.37 14.11
CA GLY A 618 -5.76 -24.71 15.38
C GLY A 618 -6.40 -24.07 16.60
N ASP A 619 -7.01 -22.89 16.46
CA ASP A 619 -7.69 -22.19 17.58
C ASP A 619 -9.10 -22.70 17.83
N LEU A 620 -9.64 -23.48 16.88
CA LEU A 620 -10.98 -24.09 16.95
C LEU A 620 -10.97 -25.53 17.51
N PHE A 621 -9.79 -26.14 17.60
CA PHE A 621 -9.67 -27.53 18.06
C PHE A 621 -8.64 -27.66 19.17
N GLU A 622 -9.01 -28.21 20.31
CA GLU A 622 -8.05 -28.66 21.31
C GLU A 622 -7.15 -29.76 20.69
N ILE A 623 -5.85 -29.54 20.72
CA ILE A 623 -4.89 -30.53 20.22
C ILE A 623 -4.99 -31.75 21.11
N ASN A 624 -5.44 -32.88 20.57
CA ASN A 624 -5.43 -34.15 21.30
C ASN A 624 -3.98 -34.51 21.69
N PRO A 625 -3.66 -34.58 22.99
CA PRO A 625 -2.30 -34.86 23.46
C PRO A 625 -1.71 -36.16 22.91
N GLU A 626 -2.56 -37.12 22.54
CA GLU A 626 -2.11 -38.43 22.01
C GLU A 626 -1.55 -38.36 20.59
N VAL A 627 -1.78 -37.26 19.84
CA VAL A 627 -1.24 -37.06 18.49
C VAL A 627 -0.05 -36.09 18.46
N GLN A 628 0.28 -35.50 19.61
CA GLN A 628 1.43 -34.59 19.73
C GLN A 628 2.74 -35.35 19.47
N GLY A 629 3.48 -34.96 18.44
CA GLY A 629 4.70 -35.63 18.00
C GLY A 629 4.53 -36.76 16.98
N LYS A 630 3.30 -37.05 16.52
CA LYS A 630 3.07 -37.95 15.38
C LYS A 630 3.14 -37.16 14.07
N LEU A 631 3.82 -37.74 13.09
CA LEU A 631 3.88 -37.19 11.72
C LEU A 631 2.47 -37.23 11.12
N LEU A 632 1.92 -36.06 10.81
CA LEU A 632 0.71 -35.93 10.02
C LEU A 632 1.10 -36.07 8.54
N LEU A 633 0.60 -37.10 7.88
CA LEU A 633 0.69 -37.23 6.44
C LEU A 633 -0.29 -36.24 5.81
N VAL A 634 0.22 -35.10 5.37
CA VAL A 634 -0.55 -34.14 4.58
C VAL A 634 -0.49 -34.64 3.13
N PRO A 635 -1.63 -34.98 2.51
CA PRO A 635 -1.62 -35.32 1.09
C PRO A 635 -1.19 -34.10 0.28
N GLU A 636 -0.03 -34.21 -0.37
CA GLU A 636 0.45 -33.22 -1.31
C GLU A 636 -0.15 -33.54 -2.69
N TYR A 637 -0.91 -32.60 -3.26
CA TYR A 637 -1.38 -32.75 -4.63
C TYR A 637 -0.20 -32.59 -5.58
N LYS A 638 0.23 -33.68 -6.20
CA LYS A 638 0.95 -33.55 -7.48
C LYS A 638 -0.05 -33.08 -8.52
N GLU A 639 0.29 -32.04 -9.28
CA GLU A 639 -0.43 -31.65 -10.48
C GLU A 639 -0.44 -32.83 -11.47
N SER A 640 -1.41 -33.70 -11.33
CA SER A 640 -1.81 -34.66 -12.35
C SER A 640 -3.24 -34.32 -12.71
N GLU A 641 -3.55 -34.29 -14.01
CA GLU A 641 -4.93 -34.14 -14.47
C GLU A 641 -5.83 -35.12 -13.70
N LEU A 642 -6.64 -34.60 -12.82
CA LEU A 642 -7.61 -35.37 -12.06
C LEU A 642 -8.76 -35.67 -13.02
N ILE A 643 -8.67 -36.77 -13.75
CA ILE A 643 -9.81 -37.30 -14.53
C ILE A 643 -10.75 -37.92 -13.52
N LEU A 644 -11.74 -37.14 -13.09
CA LEU A 644 -12.86 -37.67 -12.32
C LEU A 644 -13.68 -38.59 -13.17
N ARG A 645 -13.53 -39.90 -13.00
CA ARG A 645 -14.43 -40.89 -13.62
C ARG A 645 -15.66 -41.06 -12.74
N MET A 646 -16.79 -40.66 -13.25
CA MET A 646 -18.07 -40.94 -12.59
C MET A 646 -18.45 -42.44 -12.72
N HIS A 647 -19.02 -42.97 -11.65
CA HIS A 647 -19.57 -44.30 -11.66
C HIS A 647 -20.74 -44.37 -12.66
N PRO A 648 -20.91 -45.48 -13.41
CA PRO A 648 -21.97 -45.62 -14.42
C PRO A 648 -23.39 -45.31 -13.88
N GLU A 649 -23.62 -45.61 -12.61
CA GLU A 649 -24.91 -45.38 -11.92
C GLU A 649 -25.18 -43.89 -11.63
N ASP A 650 -24.16 -43.06 -11.67
CA ASP A 650 -24.27 -41.61 -11.38
C ASP A 650 -24.43 -40.78 -12.67
N LYS A 651 -24.47 -41.40 -13.84
CA LYS A 651 -24.59 -40.72 -15.14
C LYS A 651 -25.92 -39.98 -15.32
N GLU A 652 -27.00 -40.52 -14.77
CA GLU A 652 -28.31 -39.83 -14.81
C GLU A 652 -28.30 -38.58 -13.96
N ILE A 653 -27.74 -38.67 -12.75
CA ILE A 653 -27.56 -37.53 -11.85
C ILE A 653 -26.66 -36.46 -12.44
N ALA A 654 -25.59 -36.87 -13.15
CA ALA A 654 -24.72 -35.96 -13.86
C ALA A 654 -25.39 -35.28 -15.05
N ARG A 655 -26.31 -36.01 -15.77
CA ARG A 655 -27.06 -35.43 -16.87
C ARG A 655 -28.06 -34.39 -16.36
N GLU A 656 -28.81 -34.68 -15.32
CA GLU A 656 -29.68 -33.70 -14.66
C GLU A 656 -28.92 -32.49 -14.15
N PHE A 657 -27.68 -32.68 -13.65
CA PHE A 657 -26.82 -31.59 -13.18
C PHE A 657 -26.27 -30.72 -14.31
N LEU A 658 -25.93 -31.31 -15.47
CA LEU A 658 -25.46 -30.59 -16.65
C LEU A 658 -26.60 -29.87 -17.41
N GLU A 659 -27.84 -30.23 -17.17
CA GLU A 659 -29.01 -29.51 -17.67
C GLU A 659 -29.40 -28.30 -16.81
N LEU A 660 -28.77 -28.15 -15.62
CA LEU A 660 -28.94 -26.97 -14.77
C LEU A 660 -28.12 -25.79 -15.33
N ASP A 661 -28.73 -24.60 -15.28
CA ASP A 661 -27.97 -23.36 -15.60
C ASP A 661 -26.73 -23.29 -14.72
N ASP A 662 -25.56 -22.97 -15.31
CA ASP A 662 -24.25 -22.84 -14.63
C ASP A 662 -24.26 -21.98 -13.37
N ARG A 663 -25.33 -21.26 -13.13
CA ARG A 663 -25.57 -20.42 -11.96
C ARG A 663 -26.26 -21.12 -10.79
N ILE A 664 -26.58 -22.42 -10.90
CA ILE A 664 -27.31 -23.14 -9.86
C ILE A 664 -26.36 -24.11 -9.12
N LEU A 665 -25.71 -23.62 -8.10
CA LEU A 665 -24.99 -24.43 -7.13
C LEU A 665 -25.67 -24.27 -5.78
N VAL A 666 -26.41 -25.29 -5.33
CA VAL A 666 -27.18 -25.24 -4.10
C VAL A 666 -26.36 -25.77 -2.94
N CYS A 667 -26.21 -24.94 -1.91
CA CYS A 667 -25.70 -25.37 -0.61
C CYS A 667 -26.85 -25.43 0.40
N MET A 668 -27.48 -26.58 0.55
CA MET A 668 -28.51 -26.84 1.56
C MET A 668 -27.97 -27.64 2.74
N PHE A 669 -26.75 -27.39 3.16
CA PHE A 669 -26.19 -28.10 4.32
C PHE A 669 -25.94 -27.12 5.46
N ASP A 670 -26.14 -27.62 6.70
CA ASP A 670 -25.64 -27.01 7.92
C ASP A 670 -24.08 -26.96 7.85
N VAL A 671 -23.59 -26.10 7.02
CA VAL A 671 -22.16 -25.80 6.92
C VAL A 671 -21.91 -24.58 7.79
N HIS A 672 -20.90 -24.66 8.61
CA HIS A 672 -20.52 -23.55 9.48
C HIS A 672 -20.42 -22.24 8.68
N PRO A 673 -20.99 -21.11 9.12
CA PRO A 673 -21.04 -19.84 8.37
C PRO A 673 -19.71 -19.38 7.78
N LYS A 674 -18.59 -19.68 8.44
CA LYS A 674 -17.22 -19.34 7.97
C LYS A 674 -16.81 -20.14 6.72
N VAL A 675 -17.24 -21.37 6.57
CA VAL A 675 -16.99 -22.18 5.35
C VAL A 675 -17.86 -21.66 4.22
N LEU A 676 -19.07 -21.23 4.50
CA LEU A 676 -19.96 -20.57 3.54
C LEU A 676 -19.36 -19.24 3.04
N ILE A 677 -18.71 -18.44 3.89
CA ILE A 677 -18.05 -17.20 3.52
C ILE A 677 -16.84 -17.46 2.59
N LYS A 678 -16.03 -18.50 2.86
CA LYS A 678 -14.92 -18.89 1.95
C LYS A 678 -15.42 -19.41 0.60
N LEU A 679 -16.52 -20.12 0.57
CA LEU A 679 -17.20 -20.55 -0.66
C LEU A 679 -17.85 -19.37 -1.38
N ARG A 680 -18.42 -18.41 -0.64
CA ARG A 680 -19.05 -17.19 -1.18
C ARG A 680 -18.06 -16.30 -1.95
N ASN A 681 -16.83 -16.16 -1.48
CA ASN A 681 -15.80 -15.38 -2.16
C ASN A 681 -15.30 -15.99 -3.48
N ASN A 682 -15.60 -17.26 -3.72
CA ASN A 682 -15.24 -17.95 -4.97
C ASN A 682 -16.47 -18.31 -5.84
N LEU A 683 -17.69 -18.09 -5.34
CA LEU A 683 -18.92 -18.58 -5.95
C LEU A 683 -20.07 -17.57 -5.78
N ASP A 684 -19.96 -16.38 -6.39
CA ASP A 684 -21.08 -15.43 -6.49
C ASP A 684 -22.35 -16.04 -7.08
N ALA A 685 -22.21 -17.17 -7.80
CA ALA A 685 -23.32 -17.96 -8.30
C ALA A 685 -24.13 -18.70 -7.21
N LEU A 686 -23.56 -18.96 -6.02
CA LEU A 686 -24.25 -19.73 -4.95
C LEU A 686 -25.37 -18.94 -4.27
N VAL A 687 -25.26 -17.62 -4.17
CA VAL A 687 -26.27 -16.78 -3.49
C VAL A 687 -27.57 -16.69 -4.28
N HIS A 688 -27.51 -16.80 -5.60
CA HIS A 688 -28.72 -16.82 -6.44
C HIS A 688 -29.38 -18.20 -6.53
N ALA A 689 -28.72 -19.27 -6.15
CA ALA A 689 -29.23 -20.62 -6.22
C ALA A 689 -30.38 -20.88 -5.22
N GLU A 690 -30.30 -20.33 -4.01
CA GLU A 690 -31.30 -20.51 -2.97
C GLU A 690 -32.70 -20.00 -3.40
N HIS A 691 -32.75 -18.92 -4.18
CA HIS A 691 -34.00 -18.37 -4.72
C HIS A 691 -34.51 -19.12 -5.94
N GLN A 692 -33.68 -19.81 -6.70
CA GLN A 692 -34.08 -20.54 -7.91
C GLN A 692 -34.46 -21.99 -7.61
N GLU A 693 -33.91 -22.59 -6.58
CA GLU A 693 -34.27 -23.96 -6.14
C GLU A 693 -35.79 -24.14 -5.94
N ARG A 694 -36.44 -23.16 -5.34
CA ARG A 694 -37.91 -23.17 -5.17
C ARG A 694 -38.69 -23.11 -6.49
N LYS A 695 -38.05 -22.73 -7.59
CA LYS A 695 -38.63 -22.62 -8.94
C LYS A 695 -38.39 -23.83 -9.81
N ILE A 696 -37.31 -24.59 -9.59
CA ILE A 696 -36.87 -25.67 -10.48
C ILE A 696 -37.29 -27.06 -9.97
N GLY A 697 -37.63 -27.19 -8.70
CA GLY A 697 -38.17 -28.42 -8.13
C GLY A 697 -37.20 -29.62 -8.09
N ILE A 698 -35.91 -29.36 -7.97
CA ILE A 698 -34.92 -30.43 -7.82
C ILE A 698 -35.08 -31.09 -6.44
N PRO A 699 -35.20 -32.41 -6.38
CA PRO A 699 -35.37 -33.11 -5.11
C PRO A 699 -34.13 -32.91 -4.22
N GLU A 700 -34.31 -32.44 -2.98
CA GLU A 700 -33.25 -32.29 -1.97
C GLU A 700 -32.39 -33.56 -1.81
N ALA A 701 -32.96 -34.72 -2.01
CA ALA A 701 -32.26 -35.99 -1.97
C ALA A 701 -31.19 -36.14 -3.06
N VAL A 702 -31.40 -35.56 -4.25
CA VAL A 702 -30.44 -35.59 -5.38
C VAL A 702 -29.24 -34.69 -5.06
N LEU A 703 -29.51 -33.51 -4.55
CA LEU A 703 -28.48 -32.56 -4.14
C LEU A 703 -27.63 -33.09 -2.98
N LYS A 704 -28.25 -33.69 -1.97
CA LYS A 704 -27.54 -34.35 -0.85
C LYS A 704 -26.63 -35.49 -1.36
N ARG A 705 -27.08 -36.23 -2.35
CA ARG A 705 -26.33 -37.35 -2.92
C ARG A 705 -25.11 -36.87 -3.75
N LEU A 706 -25.25 -35.80 -4.52
CA LEU A 706 -24.16 -35.16 -5.24
C LEU A 706 -23.08 -34.59 -4.30
N PHE A 707 -23.48 -33.86 -3.29
CA PHE A 707 -22.57 -33.32 -2.28
C PHE A 707 -21.90 -34.41 -1.44
N GLY A 708 -22.61 -35.45 -1.05
CA GLY A 708 -22.05 -36.62 -0.39
C GLY A 708 -20.99 -37.32 -1.25
N TYR A 709 -21.20 -37.41 -2.54
CA TYR A 709 -20.26 -37.99 -3.49
C TYR A 709 -18.96 -37.17 -3.61
N PHE A 710 -19.06 -35.85 -3.72
CA PHE A 710 -17.89 -34.97 -3.79
C PHE A 710 -17.19 -34.84 -2.45
N SER A 711 -17.89 -34.75 -1.33
CA SER A 711 -17.29 -34.61 0.00
C SER A 711 -16.52 -35.86 0.46
N VAL A 712 -16.89 -37.05 0.03
CA VAL A 712 -16.21 -38.30 0.37
C VAL A 712 -14.92 -38.51 -0.45
N LYS A 713 -14.81 -37.89 -1.64
CA LYS A 713 -13.58 -37.99 -2.50
C LYS A 713 -12.54 -36.92 -2.19
N PHE A 714 -12.90 -35.88 -1.46
CA PHE A 714 -12.00 -34.80 -1.04
C PHE A 714 -11.60 -34.87 0.45
N ARG A 715 -11.80 -36.03 1.10
CA ARG A 715 -11.27 -36.33 2.44
C ARG A 715 -9.95 -37.04 2.40
#